data_0d123c96ffe253d7fa9b340645587310
#
_entry.id   0d123c96ffe253d7fa9b340645587310
#
_cell.length_a   1.000
_cell.length_b   1.000
_cell.length_c   1.000
_cell.angle_alpha   90.00
_cell.angle_beta   90.00
_cell.angle_gamma   90.00
#
_symmetry.space_group_name_H-M   'P 1'
#
loop_
_entity.id
_entity.type
_entity.pdbx_description
1 polymer ?
#
loop_
_entity_poly.entity_id
_entity_poly.type
_entity_poly.pdbx_seq_one_letter_code
_entity_poly.pdbx_strand_id
1 'polypeptide(L)'
;MGAPKTGSVRNVVLVGQGGVGKTSLAEAMLHLSGKTARLGGHDGTKPTLDYDPEEVKRSFSISTTIAPIDWKGARINVLDAPCYPDFIGDAFAAMSVCETALFVVDAEAGPQPTTVKLWYAAEDLRLARAVFVNRLSRSEASFATTMDLLQERFGTRLGAVTLPWGEGEDFDGIIDLVRMKARHCNGAEAVESEIPEEYRAQAEEAHDHLCELVAEADDELMMKYLEGEETLTQEELEGLLSKAIAERIFVPVFAGDCIKEQGVNSLMDDIATYFPAPTDYGEMPLIDGDSLKISSDDDRPVAFVFKTLADPQQGRISFIKVLTGTLEPGLELINARTRKSDRLAHLYVMCGRDMTEVGHAYAGDIIVAPKLAAETGDTLSITGKVEAAAFKFPNSQYRIAIEAENRGDEEKLYTFIEKACKADPTMSIDRDEETGQTIISAVGEAQVSVLLNRLEDRTKVAAKSVPIRIPYRETIRRTASAQGRHKKQTGGAGQYGDCWLRVEPLIGPDGTSDGYEFVDEVVGGRIPRSLIPAVDKGVQETMKDGIIAGYPLTGIRVAVYDGSYHSVDSNEMAFRAAARIGLRKACADADPVVLEPIEEITVTIPESYAGAVMGDISASRGRVTGMETDERGDTVVIAQAPLAELTDYSTRLRSITRGTGDFTMEPAGYEQVPYDVQAKLVERYEEGRAK
;
A
#
# COMPACT_ATOMS: atom_id res chain seq x y z
N MET A 1 33.93 1.48 11.94
CA MET A 1 33.97 1.92 10.53
C MET A 1 33.62 3.40 10.51
N GLY A 2 34.37 4.24 9.77
CA GLY A 2 34.01 5.64 9.60
C GLY A 2 32.75 5.74 8.71
N ALA A 3 31.90 6.74 8.92
CA ALA A 3 30.79 7.01 8.02
C ALA A 3 31.35 7.37 6.61
N PRO A 4 30.79 6.86 5.53
CA PRO A 4 31.25 7.14 4.18
C PRO A 4 30.98 8.61 3.82
N LYS A 5 31.80 9.17 2.93
CA LYS A 5 31.50 10.49 2.36
C LYS A 5 30.32 10.38 1.39
N THR A 6 29.46 11.38 1.31
CA THR A 6 28.25 11.38 0.50
C THR A 6 28.45 10.93 -0.95
N GLY A 7 29.51 11.40 -1.63
CA GLY A 7 29.81 11.01 -3.01
C GLY A 7 30.23 9.54 -3.21
N SER A 8 30.56 8.81 -2.13
CA SER A 8 30.89 7.39 -2.17
C SER A 8 29.74 6.47 -1.75
N VAL A 9 28.55 7.02 -1.51
CA VAL A 9 27.35 6.24 -1.18
C VAL A 9 26.57 5.90 -2.45
N ARG A 10 26.01 4.70 -2.50
CA ARG A 10 25.07 4.24 -3.54
C ARG A 10 23.87 3.60 -2.84
N ASN A 11 22.70 4.18 -2.98
CA ASN A 11 21.47 3.58 -2.41
C ASN A 11 20.69 2.92 -3.52
N VAL A 12 20.56 1.62 -3.43
CA VAL A 12 19.95 0.77 -4.46
C VAL A 12 18.83 -0.03 -3.82
N VAL A 13 17.61 0.09 -4.35
CA VAL A 13 16.50 -0.77 -3.95
C VAL A 13 16.35 -1.93 -4.94
N LEU A 14 16.27 -3.15 -4.42
CA LEU A 14 15.95 -4.33 -5.22
C LEU A 14 14.46 -4.48 -5.35
N VAL A 15 13.97 -4.45 -6.57
CA VAL A 15 12.55 -4.55 -6.91
C VAL A 15 12.31 -5.58 -8.02
N GLY A 16 11.05 -5.96 -8.23
CA GLY A 16 10.67 -6.96 -9.23
C GLY A 16 9.63 -7.92 -8.66
N GLN A 17 9.22 -8.90 -9.44
CA GLN A 17 8.21 -9.89 -9.03
C GLN A 17 8.62 -10.68 -7.78
N GLY A 18 7.64 -11.18 -7.00
CA GLY A 18 7.92 -12.12 -5.92
C GLY A 18 8.60 -13.40 -6.44
N GLY A 19 9.63 -13.88 -5.73
CA GLY A 19 10.30 -15.14 -6.07
C GLY A 19 11.39 -15.10 -7.16
N VAL A 20 11.71 -13.95 -7.78
CA VAL A 20 12.74 -13.82 -8.82
C VAL A 20 14.19 -13.86 -8.30
N GLY A 21 14.37 -13.84 -6.96
CA GLY A 21 15.70 -13.94 -6.34
C GLY A 21 16.30 -12.63 -5.86
N LYS A 22 15.50 -11.61 -5.53
CA LYS A 22 15.98 -10.33 -4.94
C LYS A 22 16.80 -10.53 -3.67
N THR A 23 16.21 -11.19 -2.67
CA THR A 23 16.89 -11.53 -1.41
C THR A 23 18.13 -12.38 -1.67
N SER A 24 18.06 -13.35 -2.60
CA SER A 24 19.22 -14.18 -2.98
C SER A 24 20.34 -13.34 -3.59
N LEU A 25 20.00 -12.30 -4.39
CA LEU A 25 21.00 -11.37 -4.94
C LEU A 25 21.64 -10.54 -3.82
N ALA A 26 20.86 -9.99 -2.89
CA ALA A 26 21.38 -9.25 -1.74
C ALA A 26 22.26 -10.12 -0.83
N GLU A 27 21.88 -11.37 -0.59
CA GLU A 27 22.68 -12.35 0.18
C GLU A 27 23.98 -12.71 -0.55
N ALA A 28 23.96 -12.84 -1.90
CA ALA A 28 25.15 -13.05 -2.70
C ALA A 28 26.11 -11.84 -2.62
N MET A 29 25.58 -10.63 -2.70
CA MET A 29 26.37 -9.42 -2.50
C MET A 29 27.00 -9.34 -1.10
N LEU A 30 26.27 -9.72 -0.04
CA LEU A 30 26.78 -9.80 1.33
C LEU A 30 27.89 -10.85 1.45
N HIS A 31 27.71 -12.01 0.82
CA HIS A 31 28.70 -13.07 0.85
C HIS A 31 29.98 -12.68 0.10
N LEU A 32 29.87 -12.19 -1.13
CA LEU A 32 31.02 -11.76 -1.94
C LEU A 32 31.79 -10.59 -1.32
N SER A 33 31.10 -9.70 -0.59
CA SER A 33 31.75 -8.61 0.16
C SER A 33 32.44 -9.07 1.46
N GLY A 34 32.31 -10.36 1.82
CA GLY A 34 32.84 -10.90 3.06
C GLY A 34 32.09 -10.54 4.34
N LYS A 35 30.90 -9.94 4.21
CA LYS A 35 30.04 -9.63 5.38
C LYS A 35 29.43 -10.89 5.99
N THR A 36 29.13 -11.89 5.17
CA THR A 36 28.68 -13.22 5.61
C THR A 36 29.69 -14.29 5.18
N ALA A 37 29.80 -15.34 5.99
CA ALA A 37 30.76 -16.42 5.70
C ALA A 37 30.20 -17.47 4.72
N ARG A 38 28.90 -17.43 4.42
CA ARG A 38 28.18 -18.36 3.52
C ARG A 38 27.05 -17.64 2.86
N LEU A 39 26.64 -18.10 1.69
CA LEU A 39 25.47 -17.61 0.98
C LEU A 39 24.19 -17.93 1.80
N GLY A 40 23.49 -16.89 2.22
CA GLY A 40 22.24 -17.03 2.97
C GLY A 40 21.10 -17.55 2.10
N GLY A 41 20.18 -18.31 2.71
CA GLY A 41 19.01 -18.87 2.02
C GLY A 41 19.32 -20.04 1.07
N HIS A 42 20.58 -20.51 1.03
CA HIS A 42 21.01 -21.63 0.21
C HIS A 42 21.63 -22.73 1.08
N ASP A 43 21.56 -24.01 0.63
CA ASP A 43 22.14 -25.18 1.28
C ASP A 43 21.86 -25.30 2.80
N GLY A 44 20.64 -24.91 3.22
CA GLY A 44 20.22 -24.96 4.63
C GLY A 44 20.78 -23.81 5.48
N THR A 45 21.51 -22.87 4.90
CA THR A 45 21.95 -21.64 5.58
C THR A 45 20.77 -20.69 5.74
N LYS A 46 20.57 -20.17 6.96
CA LYS A 46 19.51 -19.16 7.19
C LYS A 46 19.86 -17.87 6.48
N PRO A 47 18.87 -17.20 5.84
CA PRO A 47 19.11 -15.89 5.26
C PRO A 47 19.39 -14.87 6.36
N THR A 48 20.24 -13.90 6.06
CA THR A 48 20.56 -12.76 6.94
C THR A 48 19.44 -11.73 6.90
N LEU A 49 18.81 -11.55 5.74
CA LEU A 49 17.84 -10.49 5.47
C LEU A 49 16.42 -10.92 5.82
N ASP A 50 15.98 -12.12 5.47
CA ASP A 50 14.66 -12.68 5.85
C ASP A 50 14.73 -13.33 7.23
N TYR A 51 14.78 -12.52 8.29
CA TYR A 51 14.96 -12.99 9.67
C TYR A 51 13.67 -13.01 10.50
N ASP A 52 12.59 -12.38 10.05
CA ASP A 52 11.30 -12.39 10.76
C ASP A 52 10.71 -13.80 10.72
N PRO A 53 10.18 -14.34 11.84
CA PRO A 53 9.55 -15.66 11.87
C PRO A 53 8.44 -15.87 10.84
N GLU A 54 7.68 -14.82 10.51
CA GLU A 54 6.64 -14.89 9.48
C GLU A 54 7.24 -14.98 8.06
N GLU A 55 8.37 -14.32 7.79
CA GLU A 55 9.11 -14.45 6.52
C GLU A 55 9.66 -15.86 6.34
N VAL A 56 10.32 -16.37 7.37
CA VAL A 56 10.84 -17.76 7.37
C VAL A 56 9.73 -18.78 7.17
N LYS A 57 8.59 -18.62 7.85
CA LYS A 57 7.43 -19.52 7.74
C LYS A 57 6.79 -19.51 6.36
N ARG A 58 6.74 -18.33 5.73
CA ARG A 58 6.07 -18.10 4.45
C ARG A 58 7.01 -18.21 3.24
N SER A 59 8.32 -18.20 3.48
CA SER A 59 9.36 -18.24 2.44
C SER A 59 9.28 -17.07 1.45
N PHE A 60 8.91 -15.88 1.95
CA PHE A 60 8.98 -14.62 1.20
C PHE A 60 9.14 -13.42 2.14
N SER A 61 9.76 -12.35 1.66
CA SER A 61 10.00 -11.12 2.41
C SER A 61 8.69 -10.34 2.66
N ILE A 62 8.50 -9.86 3.88
CA ILE A 62 7.33 -9.08 4.32
C ILE A 62 7.71 -7.62 4.52
N SER A 63 8.98 -7.36 4.84
CA SER A 63 9.46 -6.06 5.26
C SER A 63 10.79 -5.74 4.59
N THR A 64 10.99 -4.48 4.18
CA THR A 64 12.28 -4.04 3.62
C THR A 64 13.39 -4.21 4.63
N THR A 65 14.48 -4.84 4.23
CA THR A 65 15.72 -4.99 4.99
C THR A 65 16.88 -4.28 4.30
N ILE A 66 17.91 -3.95 5.06
CA ILE A 66 19.07 -3.21 4.56
C ILE A 66 20.30 -4.13 4.59
N ALA A 67 21.04 -4.15 3.49
CA ALA A 67 22.35 -4.78 3.38
C ALA A 67 23.40 -3.72 3.02
N PRO A 68 24.12 -3.17 4.01
CA PRO A 68 25.19 -2.19 3.77
C PRO A 68 26.48 -2.92 3.37
N ILE A 69 26.97 -2.66 2.17
CA ILE A 69 28.10 -3.32 1.55
C ILE A 69 29.22 -2.29 1.31
N ASP A 70 30.41 -2.55 1.81
CA ASP A 70 31.61 -1.77 1.50
C ASP A 70 32.32 -2.45 0.32
N TRP A 71 32.35 -1.82 -0.85
CA TRP A 71 32.90 -2.38 -2.07
C TRP A 71 33.71 -1.36 -2.86
N LYS A 72 34.98 -1.66 -3.14
CA LYS A 72 35.92 -0.81 -3.93
C LYS A 72 35.90 0.69 -3.56
N GLY A 73 35.75 1.00 -2.26
CA GLY A 73 35.77 2.38 -1.79
C GLY A 73 34.39 3.06 -1.76
N ALA A 74 33.37 2.42 -2.30
CA ALA A 74 31.97 2.85 -2.19
C ALA A 74 31.26 2.10 -1.06
N ARG A 75 30.24 2.75 -0.47
CA ARG A 75 29.23 2.15 0.39
C ARG A 75 27.97 1.94 -0.43
N ILE A 76 27.64 0.68 -0.72
CA ILE A 76 26.41 0.30 -1.39
C ILE A 76 25.38 -0.06 -0.31
N ASN A 77 24.34 0.74 -0.13
CA ASN A 77 23.20 0.40 0.71
C ASN A 77 22.16 -0.30 -0.18
N VAL A 78 22.10 -1.61 -0.10
CA VAL A 78 21.09 -2.42 -0.80
C VAL A 78 19.88 -2.53 0.10
N LEU A 79 18.73 -2.04 -0.38
CA LEU A 79 17.44 -2.20 0.26
C LEU A 79 16.70 -3.36 -0.42
N ASP A 80 16.64 -4.51 0.24
CA ASP A 80 15.85 -5.64 -0.23
C ASP A 80 14.39 -5.44 0.13
N ALA A 81 13.58 -5.10 -0.87
CA ALA A 81 12.18 -4.72 -0.68
C ALA A 81 11.23 -5.90 -0.96
N PRO A 82 10.19 -6.09 -0.13
CA PRO A 82 9.16 -7.07 -0.38
C PRO A 82 8.34 -6.64 -1.59
N CYS A 83 8.23 -7.51 -2.59
CA CYS A 83 7.45 -7.25 -3.79
C CYS A 83 6.30 -8.25 -3.96
N TYR A 84 5.88 -8.89 -2.89
CA TYR A 84 4.61 -9.57 -2.85
C TYR A 84 3.49 -8.51 -2.82
N PRO A 85 2.42 -8.64 -3.62
CA PRO A 85 1.43 -7.58 -3.79
C PRO A 85 0.88 -6.99 -2.49
N ASP A 86 0.68 -7.82 -1.46
CA ASP A 86 0.12 -7.39 -0.18
C ASP A 86 1.09 -6.55 0.68
N PHE A 87 2.39 -6.58 0.38
CA PHE A 87 3.45 -5.86 1.11
C PHE A 87 4.16 -4.82 0.24
N ILE A 88 3.62 -4.53 -0.94
CA ILE A 88 4.24 -3.64 -1.93
C ILE A 88 4.44 -2.20 -1.39
N GLY A 89 3.70 -1.80 -0.37
CA GLY A 89 3.86 -0.49 0.28
C GLY A 89 5.27 -0.26 0.84
N ASP A 90 5.89 -1.30 1.39
CA ASP A 90 7.28 -1.25 1.88
C ASP A 90 8.29 -1.05 0.73
N ALA A 91 8.00 -1.59 -0.47
CA ALA A 91 8.82 -1.34 -1.65
C ALA A 91 8.73 0.13 -2.11
N PHE A 92 7.54 0.72 -2.10
CA PHE A 92 7.36 2.15 -2.38
C PHE A 92 8.13 3.03 -1.37
N ALA A 93 8.07 2.69 -0.08
CA ALA A 93 8.83 3.38 0.96
C ALA A 93 10.34 3.31 0.72
N ALA A 94 10.87 2.14 0.36
CA ALA A 94 12.29 1.95 0.05
C ALA A 94 12.70 2.69 -1.23
N MET A 95 11.87 2.66 -2.27
CA MET A 95 12.10 3.39 -3.52
C MET A 95 12.17 4.90 -3.31
N SER A 96 11.35 5.47 -2.41
CA SER A 96 11.33 6.92 -2.15
C SER A 96 12.62 7.49 -1.57
N VAL A 97 13.54 6.66 -1.11
CA VAL A 97 14.80 7.07 -0.46
C VAL A 97 16.06 6.57 -1.17
N CYS A 98 15.91 5.85 -2.28
CA CYS A 98 17.02 5.40 -3.11
C CYS A 98 17.16 6.26 -4.36
N GLU A 99 18.35 6.31 -4.92
CA GLU A 99 18.64 6.97 -6.18
C GLU A 99 18.45 6.01 -7.37
N THR A 100 18.58 4.70 -7.12
CA THR A 100 18.46 3.67 -8.17
C THR A 100 17.53 2.53 -7.75
N ALA A 101 16.65 2.14 -8.68
CA ALA A 101 15.86 0.91 -8.61
C ALA A 101 16.50 -0.17 -9.49
N LEU A 102 17.00 -1.24 -8.89
CA LEU A 102 17.53 -2.41 -9.58
C LEU A 102 16.44 -3.48 -9.69
N PHE A 103 15.94 -3.68 -10.90
CA PHE A 103 14.91 -4.65 -11.22
C PHE A 103 15.51 -6.03 -11.42
N VAL A 104 15.19 -6.96 -10.53
CA VAL A 104 15.59 -8.37 -10.71
C VAL A 104 14.49 -9.06 -11.52
N VAL A 105 14.88 -9.62 -12.67
CA VAL A 105 13.98 -10.28 -13.61
C VAL A 105 14.45 -11.73 -13.81
N ASP A 106 13.53 -12.66 -13.83
CA ASP A 106 13.80 -14.07 -14.09
C ASP A 106 14.02 -14.29 -15.59
N ALA A 107 15.14 -14.90 -15.97
CA ALA A 107 15.51 -15.15 -17.37
C ALA A 107 14.56 -16.12 -18.12
N GLU A 108 13.73 -16.87 -17.39
CA GLU A 108 12.72 -17.78 -17.95
C GLU A 108 11.36 -17.09 -18.09
N ALA A 109 10.96 -16.30 -17.09
CA ALA A 109 9.63 -15.72 -17.02
C ALA A 109 9.51 -14.29 -17.58
N GLY A 110 10.61 -13.58 -17.74
CA GLY A 110 10.64 -12.20 -18.18
C GLY A 110 9.97 -11.21 -17.18
N PRO A 111 9.62 -9.98 -17.62
CA PRO A 111 8.96 -8.98 -16.77
C PRO A 111 7.52 -9.38 -16.45
N GLN A 112 7.18 -9.48 -15.17
CA GLN A 112 5.88 -9.88 -14.66
C GLN A 112 5.08 -8.68 -14.10
N PRO A 113 3.78 -8.82 -13.77
CA PRO A 113 2.91 -7.71 -13.39
C PRO A 113 3.44 -6.80 -12.29
N THR A 114 3.98 -7.35 -11.21
CA THR A 114 4.55 -6.53 -10.13
C THR A 114 5.80 -5.75 -10.59
N THR A 115 6.61 -6.34 -11.47
CA THR A 115 7.75 -5.66 -12.10
C THR A 115 7.28 -4.44 -12.89
N VAL A 116 6.21 -4.59 -13.69
CA VAL A 116 5.62 -3.50 -14.47
C VAL A 116 5.08 -2.39 -13.55
N LYS A 117 4.32 -2.73 -12.51
CA LYS A 117 3.81 -1.74 -11.55
C LYS A 117 4.93 -0.95 -10.88
N LEU A 118 5.99 -1.63 -10.43
CA LEU A 118 7.13 -0.98 -9.79
C LEU A 118 7.99 -0.20 -10.77
N TRP A 119 8.01 -0.59 -12.06
CA TRP A 119 8.71 0.17 -13.10
C TRP A 119 8.14 1.57 -13.28
N TYR A 120 6.82 1.67 -13.41
CA TYR A 120 6.14 2.95 -13.49
C TYR A 120 6.27 3.77 -12.20
N ALA A 121 6.23 3.10 -11.04
CA ALA A 121 6.49 3.78 -9.76
C ALA A 121 7.92 4.36 -9.69
N ALA A 122 8.94 3.66 -10.20
CA ALA A 122 10.30 4.16 -10.29
C ALA A 122 10.41 5.37 -11.24
N GLU A 123 9.62 5.37 -12.30
CA GLU A 123 9.53 6.50 -13.24
C GLU A 123 8.90 7.73 -12.58
N ASP A 124 7.76 7.57 -11.90
CA ASP A 124 7.10 8.65 -11.14
C ASP A 124 8.03 9.25 -10.08
N LEU A 125 8.79 8.41 -9.40
CA LEU A 125 9.79 8.81 -8.39
C LEU A 125 11.10 9.32 -9.02
N ARG A 126 11.21 9.33 -10.35
CA ARG A 126 12.40 9.75 -11.11
C ARG A 126 13.69 9.03 -10.70
N LEU A 127 13.60 7.74 -10.38
CA LEU A 127 14.77 6.93 -10.05
C LEU A 127 15.55 6.57 -11.31
N ALA A 128 16.88 6.46 -11.19
CA ALA A 128 17.66 5.70 -12.15
C ALA A 128 17.19 4.24 -12.09
N ARG A 129 17.11 3.58 -13.25
CA ARG A 129 16.65 2.18 -13.35
C ARG A 129 17.78 1.33 -13.91
N ALA A 130 17.88 0.11 -13.41
CA ALA A 130 18.78 -0.91 -13.92
C ALA A 130 18.08 -2.27 -13.86
N VAL A 131 18.49 -3.23 -14.66
CA VAL A 131 17.90 -4.58 -14.70
C VAL A 131 19.01 -5.61 -14.46
N PHE A 132 18.75 -6.59 -13.61
CA PHE A 132 19.55 -7.78 -13.43
C PHE A 132 18.75 -9.00 -13.88
N VAL A 133 19.11 -9.59 -15.01
CA VAL A 133 18.51 -10.82 -15.54
C VAL A 133 19.15 -11.99 -14.80
N ASN A 134 18.37 -12.59 -13.89
CA ASN A 134 18.81 -13.60 -12.93
C ASN A 134 18.44 -15.01 -13.39
N ARG A 135 19.13 -16.03 -12.86
CA ARG A 135 18.85 -17.45 -13.08
C ARG A 135 19.20 -17.94 -14.47
N LEU A 136 20.19 -17.35 -15.10
CA LEU A 136 20.69 -17.76 -16.41
C LEU A 136 21.22 -19.19 -16.46
N SER A 137 21.48 -19.82 -15.31
CA SER A 137 21.87 -21.24 -15.21
C SER A 137 20.69 -22.23 -15.34
N ARG A 138 19.46 -21.78 -15.50
CA ARG A 138 18.29 -22.65 -15.70
C ARG A 138 18.19 -23.10 -17.16
N SER A 139 17.66 -24.31 -17.37
CA SER A 139 17.60 -24.94 -18.70
C SER A 139 16.76 -24.17 -19.72
N GLU A 140 15.76 -23.45 -19.30
CA GLU A 140 14.83 -22.69 -20.18
C GLU A 140 15.12 -21.18 -20.17
N ALA A 141 16.23 -20.76 -19.52
CA ALA A 141 16.61 -19.36 -19.45
C ALA A 141 17.12 -18.87 -20.82
N SER A 142 16.71 -17.67 -21.23
CA SER A 142 17.24 -16.98 -22.39
C SER A 142 17.35 -15.48 -22.13
N PHE A 143 18.59 -14.98 -22.17
CA PHE A 143 18.87 -13.55 -22.03
C PHE A 143 18.30 -12.75 -23.19
N ALA A 144 18.48 -13.24 -24.43
CA ALA A 144 18.00 -12.55 -25.62
C ALA A 144 16.47 -12.40 -25.62
N THR A 145 15.73 -13.49 -25.33
CA THR A 145 14.26 -13.44 -25.24
C THR A 145 13.80 -12.48 -24.12
N THR A 146 14.52 -12.48 -22.99
CA THR A 146 14.19 -11.57 -21.87
C THR A 146 14.44 -10.11 -22.26
N MET A 147 15.52 -9.81 -23.01
CA MET A 147 15.82 -8.47 -23.55
C MET A 147 14.70 -8.00 -24.47
N ASP A 148 14.25 -8.85 -25.41
CA ASP A 148 13.15 -8.53 -26.33
C ASP A 148 11.88 -8.17 -25.56
N LEU A 149 11.50 -8.97 -24.56
CA LEU A 149 10.34 -8.71 -23.70
C LEU A 149 10.46 -7.42 -22.88
N LEU A 150 11.67 -7.13 -22.39
CA LEU A 150 11.94 -5.89 -21.65
C LEU A 150 11.81 -4.67 -22.56
N GLN A 151 12.39 -4.73 -23.77
CA GLN A 151 12.33 -3.63 -24.74
C GLN A 151 10.92 -3.43 -25.30
N GLU A 152 10.17 -4.51 -25.56
CA GLU A 152 8.78 -4.44 -25.98
C GLU A 152 7.91 -3.74 -24.91
N ARG A 153 8.17 -4.03 -23.62
CA ARG A 153 7.36 -3.52 -22.53
C ARG A 153 7.77 -2.14 -22.05
N PHE A 154 9.07 -1.83 -22.02
CA PHE A 154 9.61 -0.64 -21.37
C PHE A 154 10.37 0.31 -22.31
N GLY A 155 10.46 -0.05 -23.58
CA GLY A 155 11.07 0.78 -24.62
C GLY A 155 12.54 0.46 -24.91
N THR A 156 13.07 1.13 -25.93
CA THR A 156 14.38 0.83 -26.51
C THR A 156 15.59 1.43 -25.78
N ARG A 157 15.37 2.18 -24.71
CA ARG A 157 16.45 2.74 -23.87
C ARG A 157 17.17 1.71 -23.00
N LEU A 158 16.73 0.45 -23.03
CA LEU A 158 17.36 -0.66 -22.35
C LEU A 158 18.45 -1.25 -23.24
N GLY A 159 19.68 -1.34 -22.71
CA GLY A 159 20.80 -1.95 -23.40
C GLY A 159 21.62 -2.85 -22.48
N ALA A 160 22.18 -3.93 -23.05
CA ALA A 160 23.05 -4.81 -22.30
C ALA A 160 24.37 -4.09 -21.95
N VAL A 161 24.80 -4.22 -20.70
CA VAL A 161 26.14 -3.86 -20.23
C VAL A 161 27.01 -5.12 -20.10
N THR A 162 26.33 -6.25 -19.80
CA THR A 162 26.96 -7.56 -19.80
C THR A 162 26.13 -8.55 -20.58
N LEU A 163 26.78 -9.47 -21.31
CA LEU A 163 26.14 -10.62 -21.93
C LEU A 163 26.44 -11.90 -21.14
N PRO A 164 25.58 -12.94 -21.21
CA PRO A 164 25.91 -14.23 -20.63
C PRO A 164 27.04 -14.91 -21.40
N TRP A 165 27.97 -15.54 -20.68
CA TRP A 165 28.89 -16.49 -21.22
C TRP A 165 28.34 -17.89 -21.02
N GLY A 166 27.66 -18.40 -22.05
CA GLY A 166 26.81 -19.58 -21.96
C GLY A 166 25.44 -19.30 -21.36
N GLU A 167 24.51 -20.24 -21.52
CA GLU A 167 23.15 -20.21 -20.91
C GLU A 167 22.80 -21.63 -20.44
N GLY A 168 21.85 -21.75 -19.51
CA GLY A 168 21.43 -23.02 -18.94
C GLY A 168 22.55 -23.71 -18.16
N GLU A 169 22.77 -25.00 -18.43
CA GLU A 169 23.81 -25.78 -17.76
C GLU A 169 25.23 -25.29 -18.11
N ASP A 170 25.38 -24.68 -19.28
CA ASP A 170 26.66 -24.15 -19.81
C ASP A 170 26.96 -22.71 -19.36
N PHE A 171 26.09 -22.11 -18.50
CA PHE A 171 26.32 -20.76 -17.98
C PHE A 171 27.53 -20.73 -17.03
N ASP A 172 28.62 -20.13 -17.48
CA ASP A 172 29.89 -20.12 -16.77
C ASP A 172 30.32 -18.73 -16.27
N GLY A 173 29.81 -17.65 -16.86
CA GLY A 173 30.16 -16.29 -16.47
C GLY A 173 29.47 -15.24 -17.30
N ILE A 174 30.09 -14.07 -17.41
CA ILE A 174 29.56 -12.95 -18.21
C ILE A 174 30.65 -12.37 -19.13
N ILE A 175 30.18 -11.69 -20.18
CA ILE A 175 31.01 -10.87 -21.05
C ILE A 175 30.74 -9.42 -20.73
N ASP A 176 31.71 -8.70 -20.22
CA ASP A 176 31.67 -7.28 -19.89
C ASP A 176 31.87 -6.47 -21.17
N LEU A 177 30.83 -5.78 -21.60
CA LEU A 177 30.83 -5.01 -22.85
C LEU A 177 31.58 -3.68 -22.72
N VAL A 178 31.72 -3.12 -21.52
CA VAL A 178 32.48 -1.87 -21.31
C VAL A 178 33.97 -2.13 -21.45
N ARG A 179 34.48 -3.25 -20.87
CA ARG A 179 35.89 -3.61 -20.86
C ARG A 179 36.26 -4.56 -21.98
N MET A 180 35.28 -5.11 -22.69
CA MET A 180 35.44 -6.14 -23.72
C MET A 180 36.28 -7.33 -23.20
N LYS A 181 35.87 -7.90 -22.08
CA LYS A 181 36.48 -9.07 -21.43
C LYS A 181 35.43 -10.07 -20.99
N ALA A 182 35.77 -11.35 -21.03
CA ALA A 182 35.01 -12.37 -20.36
C ALA A 182 35.41 -12.42 -18.87
N ARG A 183 34.41 -12.54 -17.99
CA ARG A 183 34.59 -12.55 -16.53
C ARG A 183 33.86 -13.73 -15.91
N HIS A 184 34.61 -14.49 -15.13
CA HIS A 184 34.11 -15.63 -14.35
C HIS A 184 34.33 -15.34 -12.85
N CYS A 185 33.34 -15.60 -12.05
CA CYS A 185 33.41 -15.35 -10.61
C CYS A 185 34.10 -16.54 -9.91
N ASN A 186 35.13 -16.23 -9.14
CA ASN A 186 35.78 -17.19 -8.25
C ASN A 186 35.84 -16.59 -6.83
N GLY A 187 34.73 -16.74 -6.10
CA GLY A 187 34.49 -16.01 -4.85
C GLY A 187 34.36 -14.49 -5.09
N ALA A 188 35.00 -13.69 -4.24
CA ALA A 188 34.96 -12.23 -4.35
C ALA A 188 35.72 -11.65 -5.56
N GLU A 189 36.63 -12.42 -6.16
CA GLU A 189 37.45 -11.97 -7.29
C GLU A 189 36.83 -12.43 -8.62
N ALA A 190 36.75 -11.50 -9.57
CA ALA A 190 36.48 -11.85 -10.96
C ALA A 190 37.77 -12.21 -11.67
N VAL A 191 37.79 -13.39 -12.25
CA VAL A 191 38.89 -13.80 -13.15
C VAL A 191 38.55 -13.31 -14.55
N GLU A 192 39.38 -12.43 -15.10
CA GLU A 192 39.20 -11.89 -16.44
C GLU A 192 40.00 -12.72 -17.47
N SER A 193 39.39 -12.91 -18.63
CA SER A 193 40.00 -13.57 -19.77
C SER A 193 39.59 -12.89 -21.09
N GLU A 194 40.22 -13.25 -22.18
CA GLU A 194 39.78 -12.84 -23.51
C GLU A 194 38.43 -13.45 -23.83
N ILE A 195 37.59 -12.70 -24.58
CA ILE A 195 36.30 -13.19 -25.03
C ILE A 195 36.51 -14.41 -25.93
N PRO A 196 35.83 -15.55 -25.68
CA PRO A 196 35.92 -16.71 -26.55
C PRO A 196 35.51 -16.37 -27.98
N GLU A 197 36.18 -16.95 -28.97
CA GLU A 197 36.00 -16.59 -30.38
C GLU A 197 34.58 -16.71 -30.88
N GLU A 198 33.81 -17.66 -30.31
CA GLU A 198 32.41 -17.89 -30.64
C GLU A 198 31.47 -16.74 -30.22
N TYR A 199 31.83 -15.97 -29.17
CA TYR A 199 31.03 -14.84 -28.66
C TYR A 199 31.56 -13.48 -29.16
N ARG A 200 32.70 -13.43 -29.80
CA ARG A 200 33.41 -12.17 -30.14
C ARG A 200 32.54 -11.26 -31.04
N ALA A 201 32.00 -11.81 -32.11
CA ALA A 201 31.16 -11.02 -33.04
C ALA A 201 29.90 -10.46 -32.36
N GLN A 202 29.25 -11.25 -31.49
CA GLN A 202 28.08 -10.82 -30.73
C GLN A 202 28.47 -9.75 -29.71
N ALA A 203 29.61 -9.87 -29.06
CA ALA A 203 30.09 -8.89 -28.08
C ALA A 203 30.47 -7.55 -28.74
N GLU A 204 31.09 -7.58 -29.92
CA GLU A 204 31.41 -6.38 -30.70
C GLU A 204 30.15 -5.66 -31.14
N GLU A 205 29.14 -6.36 -31.69
CA GLU A 205 27.85 -5.78 -32.09
C GLU A 205 27.12 -5.17 -30.88
N ALA A 206 27.11 -5.87 -29.74
CA ALA A 206 26.47 -5.39 -28.53
C ALA A 206 27.22 -4.21 -27.88
N HIS A 207 28.56 -4.18 -27.97
CA HIS A 207 29.37 -3.04 -27.55
C HIS A 207 29.10 -1.79 -28.39
N ASP A 208 29.05 -1.93 -29.73
CA ASP A 208 28.73 -0.83 -30.62
C ASP A 208 27.30 -0.26 -30.32
N HIS A 209 26.32 -1.15 -30.10
CA HIS A 209 24.99 -0.72 -29.70
C HIS A 209 24.96 -0.04 -28.32
N LEU A 210 25.74 -0.50 -27.35
CA LEU A 210 25.89 0.17 -26.06
C LEU A 210 26.44 1.60 -26.24
N CYS A 211 27.50 1.74 -27.05
CA CYS A 211 28.09 3.04 -27.36
C CYS A 211 27.07 4.00 -28.00
N GLU A 212 26.29 3.52 -28.94
CA GLU A 212 25.21 4.28 -29.58
C GLU A 212 24.19 4.81 -28.56
N LEU A 213 23.67 3.91 -27.68
CA LEU A 213 22.67 4.25 -26.66
C LEU A 213 23.18 5.28 -25.63
N VAL A 214 24.43 5.15 -25.18
CA VAL A 214 24.95 6.07 -24.15
C VAL A 214 25.47 7.38 -24.73
N ALA A 215 25.83 7.43 -26.03
CA ALA A 215 26.28 8.65 -26.69
C ALA A 215 25.19 9.72 -26.71
N GLU A 216 23.89 9.35 -26.64
CA GLU A 216 22.78 10.30 -26.55
C GLU A 216 22.86 11.22 -25.31
N ALA A 217 23.70 10.89 -24.31
CA ALA A 217 23.88 11.70 -23.11
C ALA A 217 24.79 12.92 -23.32
N ASP A 218 25.51 13.02 -24.45
CA ASP A 218 26.44 14.13 -24.71
C ASP A 218 26.54 14.43 -26.21
N ASP A 219 26.06 15.64 -26.58
CA ASP A 219 25.97 16.06 -27.99
C ASP A 219 27.33 16.08 -28.71
N GLU A 220 28.42 16.43 -28.02
CA GLU A 220 29.77 16.48 -28.63
C GLU A 220 30.32 15.06 -28.91
N LEU A 221 30.15 14.16 -27.94
CA LEU A 221 30.58 12.78 -28.08
C LEU A 221 29.68 11.99 -29.05
N MET A 222 28.39 12.33 -29.10
CA MET A 222 27.45 11.77 -30.10
C MET A 222 27.86 12.17 -31.52
N MET A 223 28.21 13.45 -31.75
CA MET A 223 28.68 13.91 -33.04
C MET A 223 30.00 13.21 -33.45
N LYS A 224 30.97 13.10 -32.53
CA LYS A 224 32.24 12.36 -32.73
C LYS A 224 32.01 10.91 -33.15
N TYR A 225 31.06 10.22 -32.45
CA TYR A 225 30.69 8.83 -32.74
C TYR A 225 30.03 8.67 -34.12
N LEU A 226 29.09 9.57 -34.49
CA LEU A 226 28.37 9.53 -35.75
C LEU A 226 29.23 9.87 -36.97
N GLU A 227 30.21 10.76 -36.83
CA GLU A 227 31.14 11.14 -37.91
C GLU A 227 32.11 10.00 -38.25
N GLY A 228 32.22 8.97 -37.36
CA GLY A 228 33.00 7.75 -37.60
C GLY A 228 34.51 7.98 -37.70
N GLU A 229 35.01 9.16 -37.29
CA GLU A 229 36.44 9.53 -37.34
C GLU A 229 37.23 8.88 -36.21
N GLU A 230 36.58 8.63 -35.03
CA GLU A 230 37.22 8.00 -33.89
C GLU A 230 36.20 7.17 -33.09
N THR A 231 36.57 5.98 -32.60
CA THR A 231 35.84 5.21 -31.61
C THR A 231 35.89 5.90 -30.23
N LEU A 232 34.85 5.77 -29.41
CA LEU A 232 34.89 6.25 -28.03
C LEU A 232 36.04 5.54 -27.26
N THR A 233 36.81 6.30 -26.52
CA THR A 233 37.77 5.72 -25.59
C THR A 233 37.05 5.07 -24.42
N GLN A 234 37.67 4.14 -23.71
CA GLN A 234 37.08 3.51 -22.55
C GLN A 234 36.69 4.54 -21.46
N GLU A 235 37.52 5.56 -21.24
CA GLU A 235 37.26 6.64 -20.27
C GLU A 235 36.03 7.48 -20.68
N GLU A 236 35.88 7.81 -21.97
CA GLU A 236 34.71 8.50 -22.53
C GLU A 236 33.45 7.63 -22.37
N LEU A 237 33.53 6.34 -22.69
CA LEU A 237 32.38 5.42 -22.54
C LEU A 237 31.96 5.26 -21.08
N GLU A 238 32.89 5.09 -20.15
CA GLU A 238 32.60 5.01 -18.71
C GLU A 238 31.95 6.31 -18.18
N GLY A 239 32.41 7.49 -18.65
CA GLY A 239 31.85 8.79 -18.32
C GLY A 239 30.44 8.95 -18.86
N LEU A 240 30.21 8.59 -20.12
CA LEU A 240 28.90 8.62 -20.77
C LEU A 240 27.92 7.67 -20.08
N LEU A 241 28.37 6.46 -19.74
CA LEU A 241 27.54 5.46 -19.06
C LEU A 241 27.05 6.00 -17.72
N SER A 242 27.94 6.56 -16.90
CA SER A 242 27.57 7.18 -15.62
C SER A 242 26.56 8.32 -15.80
N LYS A 243 26.78 9.21 -16.79
CA LYS A 243 25.92 10.34 -17.10
C LYS A 243 24.55 9.85 -17.60
N ALA A 244 24.51 8.92 -18.55
CA ALA A 244 23.28 8.40 -19.15
C ALA A 244 22.37 7.67 -18.14
N ILE A 245 22.96 6.87 -17.23
CA ILE A 245 22.23 6.23 -16.13
C ILE A 245 21.65 7.30 -15.20
N ALA A 246 22.45 8.23 -14.79
CA ALA A 246 22.11 9.25 -13.85
C ALA A 246 21.04 10.20 -14.40
N GLU A 247 21.08 10.58 -15.65
CA GLU A 247 20.06 11.39 -16.36
C GLU A 247 18.86 10.57 -16.82
N ARG A 248 18.86 9.23 -16.58
CA ARG A 248 17.76 8.30 -16.93
C ARG A 248 17.52 8.18 -18.45
N ILE A 249 18.51 8.49 -19.24
CA ILE A 249 18.52 8.34 -20.70
C ILE A 249 18.69 6.87 -21.06
N PHE A 250 19.51 6.15 -20.31
CA PHE A 250 19.86 4.76 -20.51
C PHE A 250 19.51 3.88 -19.30
N VAL A 251 19.07 2.66 -19.56
CA VAL A 251 18.79 1.65 -18.54
C VAL A 251 19.71 0.44 -18.76
N PRO A 252 20.74 0.27 -17.93
CA PRO A 252 21.67 -0.85 -18.06
C PRO A 252 21.02 -2.19 -17.71
N VAL A 253 21.29 -3.21 -18.51
CA VAL A 253 20.86 -4.59 -18.28
C VAL A 253 22.07 -5.47 -18.05
N PHE A 254 22.06 -6.19 -16.93
CA PHE A 254 23.13 -7.07 -16.46
C PHE A 254 22.67 -8.53 -16.51
N ALA A 255 23.59 -9.42 -16.92
CA ALA A 255 23.38 -10.86 -16.93
C ALA A 255 23.99 -11.51 -15.68
N GLY A 256 23.33 -12.53 -15.10
CA GLY A 256 23.91 -13.28 -14.00
C GLY A 256 23.06 -14.38 -13.40
N ASP A 257 23.62 -15.01 -12.37
CA ASP A 257 22.93 -15.99 -11.53
C ASP A 257 23.40 -15.81 -10.08
N CYS A 258 22.49 -15.38 -9.22
CA CYS A 258 22.82 -15.07 -7.82
C CYS A 258 23.17 -16.33 -7.00
N ILE A 259 22.69 -17.53 -7.35
CA ILE A 259 22.99 -18.76 -6.63
C ILE A 259 24.39 -19.29 -7.03
N LYS A 260 24.74 -19.18 -8.31
CA LYS A 260 26.10 -19.47 -8.78
C LYS A 260 27.07 -18.31 -8.53
N GLU A 261 26.59 -17.17 -8.04
CA GLU A 261 27.31 -15.92 -7.80
C GLU A 261 27.98 -15.33 -9.06
N GLN A 262 27.61 -15.84 -10.26
CA GLN A 262 28.17 -15.34 -11.53
C GLN A 262 27.50 -14.01 -11.93
N GLY A 263 28.31 -13.04 -12.35
CA GLY A 263 27.88 -11.69 -12.71
C GLY A 263 27.62 -10.75 -11.52
N VAL A 264 27.52 -11.25 -10.28
CA VAL A 264 27.17 -10.42 -9.10
C VAL A 264 28.30 -9.47 -8.69
N ASN A 265 29.56 -9.93 -8.71
CA ASN A 265 30.70 -9.07 -8.41
C ASN A 265 30.89 -7.98 -9.49
N SER A 266 30.65 -8.30 -10.77
CA SER A 266 30.64 -7.30 -11.85
C SER A 266 29.55 -6.26 -11.66
N LEU A 267 28.35 -6.70 -11.31
CA LEU A 267 27.25 -5.79 -10.95
C LEU A 267 27.63 -4.85 -9.80
N MET A 268 28.28 -5.36 -8.73
CA MET A 268 28.75 -4.52 -7.62
C MET A 268 29.85 -3.54 -8.05
N ASP A 269 30.73 -3.92 -8.97
CA ASP A 269 31.75 -3.04 -9.58
C ASP A 269 31.06 -1.87 -10.29
N ASP A 270 30.07 -2.18 -11.12
CA ASP A 270 29.36 -1.22 -11.94
C ASP A 270 28.43 -0.32 -11.11
N ILE A 271 27.78 -0.86 -10.05
CA ILE A 271 27.05 -0.04 -9.07
C ILE A 271 27.99 0.96 -8.41
N ALA A 272 29.17 0.53 -7.96
CA ALA A 272 30.11 1.42 -7.29
C ALA A 272 30.64 2.52 -8.22
N THR A 273 30.80 2.22 -9.51
CA THR A 273 31.43 3.09 -10.51
C THR A 273 30.41 3.99 -11.21
N TYR A 274 29.32 3.42 -11.74
CA TYR A 274 28.44 4.10 -12.70
C TYR A 274 27.11 4.58 -12.13
N PHE A 275 26.65 4.02 -11.01
CA PHE A 275 25.34 4.41 -10.48
C PHE A 275 25.44 5.76 -9.75
N PRO A 276 24.36 6.57 -9.80
CA PRO A 276 24.36 7.92 -9.21
C PRO A 276 24.55 7.87 -7.69
N ALA A 277 25.33 8.81 -7.17
CA ALA A 277 25.38 9.11 -5.76
C ALA A 277 24.19 9.98 -5.34
N PRO A 278 23.82 10.02 -4.05
CA PRO A 278 22.73 10.87 -3.56
C PRO A 278 22.88 12.35 -3.93
N THR A 279 24.11 12.86 -4.07
CA THR A 279 24.39 14.26 -4.45
C THR A 279 24.17 14.57 -5.93
N ASP A 280 24.15 13.56 -6.77
CA ASP A 280 24.07 13.77 -8.22
C ASP A 280 22.64 14.07 -8.68
N TYR A 281 21.65 13.45 -8.03
CA TYR A 281 20.23 13.55 -8.42
C TYR A 281 19.26 13.57 -7.26
N GLY A 282 19.73 13.48 -6.02
CA GLY A 282 18.86 13.38 -4.86
C GLY A 282 18.13 14.68 -4.58
N GLU A 283 16.89 14.76 -5.00
CA GLU A 283 15.96 15.81 -4.59
C GLU A 283 14.77 15.19 -3.86
N MET A 284 14.42 15.74 -2.71
CA MET A 284 13.23 15.36 -1.97
C MET A 284 12.14 16.42 -2.20
N PRO A 285 11.00 16.06 -2.81
CA PRO A 285 9.87 16.98 -2.93
C PRO A 285 9.38 17.45 -1.56
N LEU A 286 9.00 18.71 -1.41
CA LEU A 286 8.46 19.30 -0.19
C LEU A 286 6.96 19.57 -0.35
N ILE A 287 6.25 19.66 0.77
CA ILE A 287 4.79 19.91 0.80
C ILE A 287 4.42 21.26 0.21
N ASP A 288 5.30 22.26 0.31
CA ASP A 288 5.10 23.60 -0.24
C ASP A 288 5.31 23.70 -1.77
N GLY A 289 5.67 22.61 -2.42
CA GLY A 289 5.91 22.51 -3.85
C GLY A 289 7.36 22.77 -4.27
N ASP A 290 8.24 23.12 -3.33
CA ASP A 290 9.68 23.21 -3.55
C ASP A 290 10.33 21.81 -3.51
N SER A 291 11.63 21.75 -3.79
CA SER A 291 12.45 20.54 -3.58
C SER A 291 13.67 20.81 -2.72
N LEU A 292 14.06 19.81 -1.92
CA LEU A 292 15.27 19.84 -1.10
C LEU A 292 16.33 18.98 -1.75
N LYS A 293 17.46 19.58 -2.18
CA LYS A 293 18.61 18.82 -2.69
C LYS A 293 19.34 18.09 -1.57
N ILE A 294 19.70 16.83 -1.82
CA ILE A 294 20.58 16.08 -0.93
C ILE A 294 21.98 16.66 -1.03
N SER A 295 22.48 17.24 0.05
CA SER A 295 23.75 17.97 0.05
C SER A 295 24.47 17.83 1.38
N SER A 296 25.79 17.62 1.32
CA SER A 296 26.69 17.72 2.48
C SER A 296 27.11 19.15 2.80
N ASP A 297 26.84 20.10 1.91
CA ASP A 297 27.28 21.49 2.04
C ASP A 297 26.36 22.34 2.94
N ASP A 298 25.14 21.85 3.21
CA ASP A 298 24.23 22.49 4.15
C ASP A 298 24.44 21.92 5.59
N ASP A 299 24.95 22.74 6.48
CA ASP A 299 25.20 22.35 7.88
C ASP A 299 23.93 22.06 8.68
N ARG A 300 22.74 22.34 8.12
CA ARG A 300 21.46 22.10 8.80
C ARG A 300 20.96 20.69 8.56
N PRO A 301 21.00 19.80 9.55
CA PRO A 301 20.55 18.43 9.37
C PRO A 301 19.04 18.36 9.16
N VAL A 302 18.67 17.66 8.08
CA VAL A 302 17.31 17.26 7.76
C VAL A 302 17.29 15.74 7.53
N ALA A 303 16.35 15.06 8.16
CA ALA A 303 16.21 13.62 8.13
C ALA A 303 14.78 13.24 7.77
N PHE A 304 14.61 12.25 6.88
CA PHE A 304 13.32 11.72 6.47
C PHE A 304 13.15 10.29 6.99
N VAL A 305 12.05 10.05 7.71
CA VAL A 305 11.71 8.74 8.26
C VAL A 305 10.85 8.00 7.22
N PHE A 306 11.47 7.11 6.45
CA PHE A 306 10.75 6.40 5.40
C PHE A 306 10.06 5.12 5.87
N LYS A 307 10.45 4.61 7.05
CA LYS A 307 9.88 3.40 7.62
C LYS A 307 10.02 3.39 9.14
N THR A 308 9.04 2.82 9.84
CA THR A 308 9.13 2.50 11.26
C THR A 308 8.80 1.04 11.52
N LEU A 309 9.48 0.43 12.47
CA LEU A 309 9.29 -0.97 12.88
C LEU A 309 9.09 -1.04 14.39
N ALA A 310 8.16 -1.86 14.84
CA ALA A 310 7.98 -2.16 16.25
C ALA A 310 8.78 -3.42 16.63
N ASP A 311 9.94 -3.23 17.25
CA ASP A 311 10.78 -4.34 17.74
C ASP A 311 10.46 -4.64 19.21
N PRO A 312 10.34 -5.94 19.62
CA PRO A 312 10.03 -6.30 21.00
C PRO A 312 11.07 -5.89 22.04
N GLN A 313 12.35 -5.78 21.65
CA GLN A 313 13.47 -5.49 22.55
C GLN A 313 13.88 -4.00 22.48
N GLN A 314 13.94 -3.44 21.28
CA GLN A 314 14.38 -2.07 21.02
C GLN A 314 13.25 -1.05 21.08
N GLY A 315 11.99 -1.50 21.06
CA GLY A 315 10.82 -0.64 20.93
C GLY A 315 10.60 -0.21 19.48
N ARG A 316 10.28 1.07 19.26
CA ARG A 316 10.16 1.61 17.89
C ARG A 316 11.56 1.85 17.33
N ILE A 317 11.79 1.38 16.10
CA ILE A 317 12.99 1.63 15.30
C ILE A 317 12.56 2.46 14.10
N SER A 318 13.17 3.64 13.91
CA SER A 318 12.94 4.51 12.76
C SER A 318 14.06 4.34 11.75
N PHE A 319 13.71 4.07 10.49
CA PHE A 319 14.63 4.02 9.36
C PHE A 319 14.65 5.40 8.71
N ILE A 320 15.84 5.93 8.53
CA ILE A 320 16.05 7.35 8.24
C ILE A 320 16.96 7.51 7.05
N LYS A 321 16.55 8.33 6.08
CA LYS A 321 17.43 8.92 5.05
C LYS A 321 17.89 10.29 5.54
N VAL A 322 19.18 10.52 5.57
CA VAL A 322 19.75 11.84 5.83
C VAL A 322 19.68 12.66 4.54
N LEU A 323 18.97 13.77 4.56
CA LEU A 323 18.79 14.61 3.37
C LEU A 323 19.87 15.68 3.27
N THR A 324 20.12 16.40 4.37
CA THR A 324 21.17 17.43 4.43
C THR A 324 21.94 17.37 5.74
N GLY A 325 23.14 17.92 5.77
CA GLY A 325 23.98 18.06 6.94
C GLY A 325 24.48 16.73 7.50
N THR A 326 24.72 16.72 8.80
CA THR A 326 25.25 15.57 9.53
C THR A 326 24.37 15.30 10.76
N LEU A 327 23.95 14.05 10.92
CA LEU A 327 23.29 13.59 12.14
C LEU A 327 24.32 13.04 13.12
N GLU A 328 24.21 13.44 14.39
CA GLU A 328 25.07 13.00 15.50
C GLU A 328 24.23 12.62 16.70
N PRO A 329 24.68 11.65 17.53
CA PRO A 329 24.07 11.36 18.80
C PRO A 329 23.99 12.60 19.70
N GLY A 330 22.84 12.82 20.31
CA GLY A 330 22.61 13.96 21.19
C GLY A 330 21.93 15.16 20.53
N LEU A 331 21.80 15.16 19.21
CA LEU A 331 21.14 16.21 18.46
C LEU A 331 19.64 16.26 18.81
N GLU A 332 19.10 17.45 18.98
CA GLU A 332 17.68 17.70 19.19
C GLU A 332 17.01 18.03 17.84
N LEU A 333 16.03 17.22 17.45
CA LEU A 333 15.33 17.35 16.19
C LEU A 333 13.85 17.62 16.44
N ILE A 334 13.29 18.51 15.65
CA ILE A 334 11.86 18.87 15.66
C ILE A 334 11.16 18.15 14.51
N ASN A 335 10.12 17.41 14.84
CA ASN A 335 9.25 16.78 13.84
C ASN A 335 8.38 17.85 13.18
N ALA A 336 8.44 17.96 11.85
CA ALA A 336 7.76 19.00 11.10
C ALA A 336 6.22 18.90 11.22
N ARG A 337 5.65 17.69 11.20
CA ARG A 337 4.21 17.44 11.32
C ARG A 337 3.68 17.71 12.71
N THR A 338 4.32 17.16 13.76
CA THR A 338 3.81 17.22 15.14
C THR A 338 4.30 18.43 15.92
N ARG A 339 5.33 19.13 15.42
CA ARG A 339 6.03 20.25 16.09
C ARG A 339 6.67 19.89 17.44
N LYS A 340 6.80 18.59 17.71
CA LYS A 340 7.45 18.11 18.94
C LYS A 340 8.94 17.91 18.70
N SER A 341 9.74 18.25 19.72
CA SER A 341 11.17 17.99 19.75
C SER A 341 11.45 16.61 20.34
N ASP A 342 12.42 15.90 19.77
CA ASP A 342 12.94 14.65 20.31
C ASP A 342 14.47 14.59 20.16
N ARG A 343 15.12 13.89 21.07
CA ARG A 343 16.57 13.77 21.11
C ARG A 343 17.02 12.49 20.41
N LEU A 344 17.86 12.64 19.41
CA LEU A 344 18.52 11.54 18.72
C LEU A 344 19.59 10.91 19.64
N ALA A 345 19.24 9.81 20.32
CA ALA A 345 20.11 9.25 21.34
C ALA A 345 21.27 8.44 20.75
N HIS A 346 20.98 7.60 19.77
CA HIS A 346 21.92 6.69 19.13
C HIS A 346 21.63 6.57 17.64
N LEU A 347 22.65 6.31 16.84
CA LEU A 347 22.58 6.03 15.41
C LEU A 347 23.20 4.66 15.12
N TYR A 348 22.53 3.89 14.24
CA TYR A 348 23.01 2.58 13.84
C TYR A 348 22.96 2.42 12.31
N VAL A 349 23.87 1.62 11.79
CA VAL A 349 23.74 0.99 10.48
C VAL A 349 23.23 -0.42 10.72
N MET A 350 22.19 -0.82 9.99
CA MET A 350 21.53 -2.11 10.16
C MET A 350 21.86 -3.03 8.99
N CYS A 351 22.19 -4.30 9.30
CA CYS A 351 22.38 -5.37 8.32
C CYS A 351 21.48 -6.55 8.73
N GLY A 352 20.41 -6.80 7.99
CA GLY A 352 19.39 -7.71 8.45
C GLY A 352 18.89 -7.33 9.86
N ARG A 353 19.12 -8.20 10.85
CA ARG A 353 18.76 -7.93 12.26
C ARG A 353 19.89 -7.21 13.05
N ASP A 354 21.11 -7.28 12.55
CA ASP A 354 22.27 -6.79 13.30
C ASP A 354 22.40 -5.28 13.18
N MET A 355 22.64 -4.61 14.32
CA MET A 355 22.77 -3.16 14.43
C MET A 355 24.19 -2.80 14.89
N THR A 356 24.88 -2.00 14.10
CA THR A 356 26.21 -1.48 14.42
C THR A 356 26.13 0.01 14.71
N GLU A 357 26.51 0.44 15.91
CA GLU A 357 26.46 1.85 16.31
C GLU A 357 27.49 2.68 15.53
N VAL A 358 27.05 3.88 15.09
CA VAL A 358 27.88 4.84 14.36
C VAL A 358 27.82 6.21 15.06
N GLY A 359 28.94 6.94 14.99
CA GLY A 359 29.02 8.28 15.60
C GLY A 359 28.44 9.41 14.77
N HIS A 360 28.34 9.20 13.45
CA HIS A 360 27.89 10.21 12.50
C HIS A 360 27.17 9.54 11.34
N ALA A 361 26.21 10.26 10.73
CA ALA A 361 25.61 9.93 9.46
C ALA A 361 25.53 11.18 8.58
N TYR A 362 26.02 11.08 7.36
CA TYR A 362 26.11 12.20 6.43
C TYR A 362 24.90 12.20 5.45
N ALA A 363 24.70 13.34 4.80
CA ALA A 363 23.70 13.46 3.73
C ALA A 363 23.85 12.30 2.71
N GLY A 364 22.75 11.67 2.37
CA GLY A 364 22.70 10.48 1.53
C GLY A 364 22.72 9.14 2.28
N ASP A 365 23.16 9.10 3.53
CA ASP A 365 23.18 7.85 4.31
C ASP A 365 21.78 7.36 4.68
N ILE A 366 21.67 6.03 4.79
CA ILE A 366 20.51 5.35 5.34
C ILE A 366 20.93 4.71 6.66
N ILE A 367 20.25 5.12 7.74
CA ILE A 367 20.54 4.71 9.11
C ILE A 367 19.27 4.35 9.85
N VAL A 368 19.41 3.80 11.04
CA VAL A 368 18.29 3.54 11.95
C VAL A 368 18.52 4.19 13.30
N ALA A 369 17.43 4.67 13.90
CA ALA A 369 17.42 5.26 15.22
C ALA A 369 16.32 4.61 16.09
N PRO A 370 16.69 3.90 17.18
CA PRO A 370 15.72 3.35 18.11
C PRO A 370 15.08 4.42 18.98
N LYS A 371 13.84 4.17 19.41
CA LYS A 371 13.07 4.96 20.40
C LYS A 371 12.77 6.40 19.98
N LEU A 372 12.92 6.76 18.72
CA LEU A 372 12.55 8.05 18.20
C LEU A 372 11.02 8.16 18.09
N ALA A 373 10.44 9.28 18.56
CA ALA A 373 8.99 9.51 18.51
C ALA A 373 8.58 10.07 17.13
N ALA A 374 8.86 9.29 16.07
CA ALA A 374 8.51 9.61 14.70
C ALA A 374 7.70 8.48 14.06
N GLU A 375 6.88 8.81 13.08
CA GLU A 375 6.10 7.87 12.27
C GLU A 375 6.65 7.83 10.84
N THR A 376 6.27 6.82 10.08
CA THR A 376 6.61 6.72 8.66
C THR A 376 6.07 7.94 7.90
N GLY A 377 6.94 8.61 7.12
CA GLY A 377 6.64 9.85 6.41
C GLY A 377 7.04 11.13 7.14
N ASP A 378 7.46 11.06 8.42
CA ASP A 378 7.85 12.25 9.17
C ASP A 378 9.21 12.81 8.72
N THR A 379 9.29 14.14 8.66
CA THR A 379 10.54 14.88 8.44
C THR A 379 11.00 15.51 9.76
N LEU A 380 12.27 15.31 10.06
CA LEU A 380 12.90 15.77 11.29
C LEU A 380 14.02 16.76 10.94
N SER A 381 14.06 17.91 11.61
CA SER A 381 15.12 18.90 11.42
C SER A 381 15.31 19.74 12.68
N ILE A 382 16.41 20.48 12.75
CA ILE A 382 16.66 21.41 13.88
C ILE A 382 15.65 22.57 13.93
N THR A 383 14.98 22.89 12.83
CA THR A 383 14.03 24.01 12.74
C THR A 383 12.56 23.55 12.74
N GLY A 384 12.29 22.32 12.36
CA GLY A 384 10.94 21.79 12.13
C GLY A 384 10.18 22.45 10.97
N LYS A 385 10.86 23.22 10.10
CA LYS A 385 10.21 23.98 9.01
C LYS A 385 10.18 23.23 7.68
N VAL A 386 11.10 22.31 7.48
CA VAL A 386 11.20 21.49 6.26
C VAL A 386 10.31 20.28 6.44
N GLU A 387 9.39 20.08 5.54
CA GLU A 387 8.47 18.92 5.53
C GLU A 387 8.46 18.30 4.14
N ALA A 388 8.98 17.08 4.03
CA ALA A 388 9.00 16.33 2.78
C ALA A 388 7.56 15.95 2.38
N ALA A 389 7.28 16.02 1.09
CA ALA A 389 6.03 15.51 0.54
C ALA A 389 6.00 13.98 0.72
N ALA A 390 4.92 13.49 1.30
CA ALA A 390 4.72 12.06 1.40
C ALA A 390 4.61 11.45 0.00
N PHE A 391 5.34 10.38 -0.27
CA PHE A 391 5.10 9.60 -1.48
C PHE A 391 3.74 8.89 -1.36
N LYS A 392 3.10 8.67 -2.51
CA LYS A 392 1.78 8.07 -2.55
C LYS A 392 1.89 6.56 -2.32
N PHE A 393 1.42 6.11 -1.18
CA PHE A 393 1.30 4.67 -0.90
C PHE A 393 0.22 4.01 -1.77
N PRO A 394 0.33 2.70 -2.03
CA PRO A 394 -0.75 1.92 -2.63
C PRO A 394 -2.04 2.00 -1.82
N ASN A 395 -3.18 2.01 -2.51
CA ASN A 395 -4.48 2.05 -1.87
C ASN A 395 -4.77 0.77 -1.04
N SER A 396 -5.43 0.94 0.09
CA SER A 396 -5.88 -0.16 0.96
C SER A 396 -7.17 -0.76 0.39
N GLN A 397 -7.04 -1.74 -0.51
CA GLN A 397 -8.14 -2.34 -1.27
C GLN A 397 -8.87 -3.50 -0.56
N TYR A 398 -8.22 -4.09 0.44
CA TYR A 398 -8.78 -5.21 1.19
C TYR A 398 -9.33 -4.71 2.53
N ARG A 399 -10.64 -4.91 2.72
CA ARG A 399 -11.35 -4.51 3.95
C ARG A 399 -11.95 -5.73 4.62
N ILE A 400 -11.73 -5.87 5.91
CA ILE A 400 -12.25 -6.98 6.70
C ILE A 400 -12.57 -6.50 8.13
N ALA A 401 -13.63 -7.02 8.73
CA ALA A 401 -13.88 -6.80 10.14
C ALA A 401 -13.12 -7.81 11.00
N ILE A 402 -12.71 -7.38 12.18
CA ILE A 402 -12.00 -8.22 13.16
C ILE A 402 -12.72 -8.23 14.49
N GLU A 403 -12.69 -9.37 15.14
CA GLU A 403 -13.27 -9.57 16.47
C GLU A 403 -12.26 -10.30 17.36
N ALA A 404 -12.08 -9.84 18.61
CA ALA A 404 -11.36 -10.61 19.61
C ALA A 404 -12.19 -11.83 19.99
N GLU A 405 -11.56 -13.00 20.18
CA GLU A 405 -12.27 -14.19 20.66
C GLU A 405 -12.89 -13.99 22.05
N ASN A 406 -12.19 -13.22 22.92
CA ASN A 406 -12.69 -12.85 24.22
C ASN A 406 -13.05 -11.35 24.23
N ARG A 407 -14.27 -11.00 24.60
CA ARG A 407 -14.75 -9.60 24.69
C ARG A 407 -13.87 -8.69 25.58
N GLY A 408 -13.20 -9.24 26.58
CA GLY A 408 -12.30 -8.47 27.43
C GLY A 408 -10.99 -8.03 26.79
N ASP A 409 -10.65 -8.52 25.60
CA ASP A 409 -9.41 -8.25 24.90
C ASP A 409 -9.57 -7.25 23.74
N GLU A 410 -10.77 -6.71 23.49
CA GLU A 410 -11.06 -5.77 22.40
C GLU A 410 -10.18 -4.50 22.45
N GLU A 411 -9.95 -3.94 23.65
CA GLU A 411 -9.12 -2.74 23.83
C GLU A 411 -7.64 -3.02 23.51
N LYS A 412 -7.14 -4.18 23.92
CA LYS A 412 -5.77 -4.60 23.61
C LYS A 412 -5.58 -4.85 22.11
N LEU A 413 -6.57 -5.52 21.48
CA LEU A 413 -6.63 -5.74 20.04
C LEU A 413 -6.54 -4.39 19.30
N TYR A 414 -7.44 -3.47 19.61
CA TYR A 414 -7.50 -2.16 18.98
C TYR A 414 -6.17 -1.38 19.13
N THR A 415 -5.65 -1.32 20.35
CA THR A 415 -4.39 -0.61 20.65
C THR A 415 -3.20 -1.21 19.91
N PHE A 416 -3.13 -2.53 19.75
CA PHE A 416 -2.05 -3.19 19.02
C PHE A 416 -2.12 -2.84 17.53
N ILE A 417 -3.30 -2.93 16.93
CA ILE A 417 -3.49 -2.68 15.49
C ILE A 417 -3.30 -1.20 15.18
N GLU A 418 -3.79 -0.29 16.02
CA GLU A 418 -3.55 1.15 15.85
C GLU A 418 -2.04 1.48 15.81
N LYS A 419 -1.25 0.82 16.66
CA LYS A 419 0.22 0.97 16.63
C LYS A 419 0.84 0.42 15.35
N ALA A 420 0.30 -0.68 14.83
CA ALA A 420 0.76 -1.25 13.56
C ALA A 420 0.41 -0.34 12.37
N CYS A 421 -0.80 0.22 12.34
CA CYS A 421 -1.21 1.20 11.31
C CYS A 421 -0.35 2.47 11.33
N LYS A 422 0.11 2.92 12.50
CA LYS A 422 1.06 4.04 12.59
C LYS A 422 2.45 3.72 12.03
N ALA A 423 2.83 2.44 12.00
CA ALA A 423 4.09 2.00 11.42
C ALA A 423 3.97 1.75 9.91
N ASP A 424 2.81 1.28 9.46
CA ASP A 424 2.53 0.96 8.05
C ASP A 424 1.33 1.78 7.56
N PRO A 425 1.56 2.87 6.81
CA PRO A 425 0.50 3.74 6.29
C PRO A 425 -0.42 3.08 5.25
N THR A 426 -0.09 1.88 4.77
CA THR A 426 -0.97 1.09 3.89
C THR A 426 -2.08 0.36 4.64
N MET A 427 -2.10 0.48 5.97
CA MET A 427 -3.15 -0.07 6.82
C MET A 427 -3.87 1.02 7.58
N SER A 428 -5.17 0.87 7.75
CA SER A 428 -5.97 1.68 8.67
C SER A 428 -6.90 0.82 9.49
N ILE A 429 -7.32 1.35 10.65
CA ILE A 429 -8.30 0.74 11.52
C ILE A 429 -9.37 1.77 11.85
N ASP A 430 -10.62 1.39 11.62
CA ASP A 430 -11.78 2.21 11.90
C ASP A 430 -12.83 1.43 12.69
N ARG A 431 -13.63 2.14 13.48
CA ARG A 431 -14.79 1.57 14.13
C ARG A 431 -16.05 2.09 13.45
N ASP A 432 -16.72 1.20 12.75
CA ASP A 432 -17.99 1.53 12.11
C ASP A 432 -19.06 1.79 13.20
N GLU A 433 -19.61 2.99 13.24
CA GLU A 433 -20.59 3.41 14.24
C GLU A 433 -21.96 2.75 14.05
N GLU A 434 -22.33 2.38 12.83
CA GLU A 434 -23.63 1.76 12.52
C GLU A 434 -23.63 0.26 12.85
N THR A 435 -22.59 -0.46 12.46
CA THR A 435 -22.49 -1.91 12.68
C THR A 435 -21.77 -2.27 13.98
N GLY A 436 -21.04 -1.32 14.58
CA GLY A 436 -20.22 -1.49 15.76
C GLY A 436 -18.99 -2.39 15.54
N GLN A 437 -18.66 -2.73 14.28
CA GLN A 437 -17.50 -3.56 13.94
C GLN A 437 -16.22 -2.74 13.92
N THR A 438 -15.13 -3.38 14.28
CA THR A 438 -13.78 -2.87 14.04
C THR A 438 -13.32 -3.36 12.68
N ILE A 439 -13.08 -2.45 11.74
CA ILE A 439 -12.71 -2.74 10.35
C ILE A 439 -11.24 -2.39 10.14
N ILE A 440 -10.50 -3.32 9.56
CA ILE A 440 -9.14 -3.07 9.04
C ILE A 440 -9.25 -2.90 7.52
N SER A 441 -8.62 -1.84 7.01
CA SER A 441 -8.30 -1.69 5.59
C SER A 441 -6.81 -1.95 5.40
N ALA A 442 -6.46 -2.74 4.39
CA ALA A 442 -5.09 -3.17 4.09
C ALA A 442 -4.92 -3.33 2.57
N VAL A 443 -3.69 -3.49 2.10
CA VAL A 443 -3.44 -3.79 0.68
C VAL A 443 -3.97 -5.18 0.31
N GLY A 444 -3.84 -6.17 1.20
CA GLY A 444 -4.33 -7.51 0.94
C GLY A 444 -4.47 -8.40 2.17
N GLU A 445 -5.01 -9.60 1.96
CA GLU A 445 -5.34 -10.57 3.01
C GLU A 445 -4.10 -11.05 3.79
N ALA A 446 -2.97 -11.28 3.10
CA ALA A 446 -1.76 -11.77 3.75
C ALA A 446 -1.21 -10.75 4.76
N GLN A 447 -1.36 -9.45 4.52
CA GLN A 447 -0.97 -8.39 5.45
C GLN A 447 -1.77 -8.45 6.75
N VAL A 448 -3.10 -8.63 6.66
CA VAL A 448 -3.97 -8.82 7.83
C VAL A 448 -3.64 -10.13 8.57
N SER A 449 -3.42 -11.22 7.84
CA SER A 449 -3.03 -12.51 8.44
C SER A 449 -1.72 -12.42 9.24
N VAL A 450 -0.69 -11.75 8.71
CA VAL A 450 0.57 -11.50 9.43
C VAL A 450 0.35 -10.64 10.67
N LEU A 451 -0.49 -9.60 10.55
CA LEU A 451 -0.81 -8.71 11.66
C LEU A 451 -1.49 -9.47 12.83
N LEU A 452 -2.46 -10.34 12.53
CA LEU A 452 -3.16 -11.13 13.53
C LEU A 452 -2.25 -12.19 14.18
N ASN A 453 -1.38 -12.85 13.40
CA ASN A 453 -0.36 -13.77 13.96
C ASN A 453 0.58 -13.04 14.91
N ARG A 454 1.07 -11.87 14.52
CA ARG A 454 1.94 -11.03 15.39
C ARG A 454 1.21 -10.53 16.64
N LEU A 455 -0.09 -10.25 16.57
CA LEU A 455 -0.92 -9.92 17.74
C LEU A 455 -0.94 -11.09 18.73
N GLU A 456 -1.26 -12.28 18.25
CA GLU A 456 -1.35 -13.49 19.08
C GLU A 456 0.00 -13.83 19.72
N ASP A 457 1.08 -13.80 18.94
CA ASP A 457 2.44 -14.10 19.42
C ASP A 457 2.90 -13.14 20.51
N ARG A 458 2.63 -11.83 20.35
CA ARG A 458 3.13 -10.78 21.25
C ARG A 458 2.24 -10.52 22.45
N THR A 459 0.92 -10.64 22.31
CA THR A 459 -0.05 -10.26 23.33
C THR A 459 -0.83 -11.42 23.93
N LYS A 460 -0.77 -12.59 23.29
CA LYS A 460 -1.60 -13.77 23.60
C LYS A 460 -3.10 -13.49 23.44
N VAL A 461 -3.45 -12.49 22.64
CA VAL A 461 -4.83 -12.18 22.26
C VAL A 461 -5.13 -12.87 20.95
N ALA A 462 -6.07 -13.81 20.97
CA ALA A 462 -6.58 -14.44 19.76
C ALA A 462 -7.69 -13.57 19.14
N ALA A 463 -7.58 -13.33 17.85
CA ALA A 463 -8.55 -12.57 17.07
C ALA A 463 -8.84 -13.27 15.75
N LYS A 464 -10.02 -13.05 15.19
CA LYS A 464 -10.46 -13.64 13.93
C LYS A 464 -11.00 -12.58 12.99
N SER A 465 -10.80 -12.81 11.71
CA SER A 465 -11.44 -12.04 10.64
C SER A 465 -12.89 -12.51 10.48
N VAL A 466 -13.79 -11.57 10.32
CA VAL A 466 -15.21 -11.81 10.08
C VAL A 466 -15.69 -10.93 8.91
N PRO A 467 -16.71 -11.35 8.16
CA PRO A 467 -17.25 -10.52 7.08
C PRO A 467 -17.74 -9.17 7.60
N ILE A 468 -17.58 -8.13 6.79
CA ILE A 468 -18.14 -6.81 7.06
C ILE A 468 -19.65 -6.91 6.99
N ARG A 469 -20.33 -6.36 7.99
CA ARG A 469 -21.81 -6.21 7.98
C ARG A 469 -22.16 -5.04 7.10
N ILE A 470 -23.10 -5.27 6.20
CA ILE A 470 -23.56 -4.20 5.32
C ILE A 470 -24.49 -3.29 6.14
N PRO A 471 -24.26 -1.96 6.16
CA PRO A 471 -25.10 -1.03 6.88
C PRO A 471 -26.39 -0.73 6.09
N TYR A 472 -27.28 -1.73 6.04
CA TYR A 472 -28.61 -1.55 5.45
C TYR A 472 -29.41 -0.53 6.24
N ARG A 473 -30.34 0.14 5.55
CA ARG A 473 -31.31 1.05 6.16
C ARG A 473 -32.72 0.70 5.74
N GLU A 474 -33.73 1.23 6.44
CA GLU A 474 -35.11 1.13 6.05
C GLU A 474 -35.66 2.50 5.72
N THR A 475 -36.64 2.56 4.80
CA THR A 475 -37.42 3.76 4.52
C THR A 475 -38.84 3.38 4.10
N ILE A 476 -39.70 4.37 3.85
CA ILE A 476 -41.08 4.19 3.40
C ILE A 476 -41.27 4.86 2.03
N ARG A 477 -42.23 4.35 1.24
CA ARG A 477 -42.53 4.89 -0.09
C ARG A 477 -43.84 5.64 -0.19
N ARG A 478 -44.70 5.52 0.81
CA ARG A 478 -46.01 6.14 0.82
C ARG A 478 -46.30 6.80 2.15
N THR A 479 -47.25 7.75 2.11
CA THR A 479 -47.82 8.33 3.30
C THR A 479 -48.82 7.37 3.93
N ALA A 480 -48.74 7.16 5.24
CA ALA A 480 -49.72 6.39 6.00
C ALA A 480 -49.92 6.98 7.39
N SER A 481 -51.01 6.60 8.03
CA SER A 481 -51.37 7.10 9.38
C SER A 481 -51.85 5.96 10.24
N ALA A 482 -51.43 5.94 11.51
CA ALA A 482 -51.93 4.94 12.46
C ALA A 482 -52.03 5.48 13.87
N GLN A 483 -52.95 4.86 14.64
CA GLN A 483 -53.05 5.10 16.07
C GLN A 483 -52.10 4.20 16.86
N GLY A 484 -51.28 4.81 17.70
CA GLY A 484 -50.54 4.14 18.75
C GLY A 484 -51.21 4.31 20.11
N ARG A 485 -51.69 3.22 20.69
CA ARG A 485 -52.35 3.24 21.98
C ARG A 485 -51.71 2.28 22.95
N HIS A 486 -51.19 2.79 24.07
CA HIS A 486 -50.66 2.03 25.18
C HIS A 486 -51.56 2.19 26.40
N LYS A 487 -52.15 1.08 26.84
CA LYS A 487 -52.97 1.06 28.07
C LYS A 487 -52.54 -0.15 28.90
N LYS A 488 -52.02 0.08 30.11
CA LYS A 488 -51.66 -0.96 31.05
C LYS A 488 -52.23 -0.64 32.43
N GLN A 489 -53.01 -1.56 32.96
CA GLN A 489 -53.57 -1.50 34.31
C GLN A 489 -53.24 -2.79 35.05
N THR A 490 -52.16 -2.80 35.85
CA THR A 490 -51.79 -3.91 36.69
C THR A 490 -51.35 -3.38 38.04
N GLY A 491 -52.23 -3.47 39.06
CA GLY A 491 -51.94 -3.38 40.49
C GLY A 491 -51.13 -2.18 41.01
N GLY A 492 -51.29 -0.99 40.43
CA GLY A 492 -50.57 0.25 40.80
C GLY A 492 -51.01 1.42 39.94
N ALA A 493 -50.19 2.48 39.80
CA ALA A 493 -50.45 3.59 38.89
C ALA A 493 -50.58 3.08 37.46
N GLY A 494 -51.71 3.38 36.78
CA GLY A 494 -51.98 3.00 35.41
C GLY A 494 -51.01 3.69 34.42
N GLN A 495 -50.88 3.15 33.23
CA GLN A 495 -50.15 3.78 32.13
C GLN A 495 -51.13 3.99 30.97
N TYR A 496 -51.28 5.23 30.52
CA TYR A 496 -52.11 5.58 29.39
C TYR A 496 -51.36 6.53 28.45
N GLY A 497 -51.18 6.12 27.19
CA GLY A 497 -50.70 6.97 26.11
C GLY A 497 -51.46 6.68 24.85
N ASP A 498 -51.86 7.70 24.12
CA ASP A 498 -52.63 7.61 22.87
C ASP A 498 -52.24 8.74 21.95
N CYS A 499 -51.68 8.40 20.80
CA CYS A 499 -51.25 9.35 19.78
C CYS A 499 -51.54 8.82 18.37
N TRP A 500 -51.89 9.71 17.48
CA TRP A 500 -52.05 9.44 16.06
C TRP A 500 -50.84 10.00 15.33
N LEU A 501 -50.15 9.14 14.58
CA LEU A 501 -48.94 9.48 13.80
C LEU A 501 -49.28 9.37 12.33
N ARG A 502 -48.81 10.34 11.55
CA ARG A 502 -48.73 10.30 10.09
C ARG A 502 -47.26 10.23 9.71
N VAL A 503 -46.90 9.28 8.88
CA VAL A 503 -45.57 9.14 8.30
C VAL A 503 -45.59 9.48 6.83
N GLU A 504 -44.58 10.20 6.37
CA GLU A 504 -44.42 10.64 4.98
C GLU A 504 -42.97 10.42 4.55
N PRO A 505 -42.70 10.01 3.27
CA PRO A 505 -41.35 9.98 2.76
C PRO A 505 -40.74 11.38 2.80
N LEU A 506 -39.51 11.50 3.34
CA LEU A 506 -38.73 12.72 3.30
C LEU A 506 -37.73 12.58 2.15
N ILE A 507 -38.06 13.24 1.02
CA ILE A 507 -37.22 13.21 -0.18
C ILE A 507 -36.45 14.53 -0.22
N GLY A 508 -35.11 14.45 -0.21
CA GLY A 508 -34.21 15.59 -0.35
C GLY A 508 -34.29 16.22 -1.75
N PRO A 509 -33.68 17.40 -1.93
CA PRO A 509 -33.66 18.09 -3.23
C PRO A 509 -32.94 17.27 -4.33
N ASP A 510 -32.03 16.37 -3.95
CA ASP A 510 -31.28 15.45 -4.79
C ASP A 510 -31.99 14.11 -5.05
N GLY A 511 -33.22 13.96 -4.51
CA GLY A 511 -33.97 12.71 -4.65
C GLY A 511 -33.61 11.64 -3.62
N THR A 512 -32.69 11.90 -2.71
CA THR A 512 -32.28 10.95 -1.66
C THR A 512 -33.30 10.88 -0.56
N SER A 513 -33.50 9.69 0.01
CA SER A 513 -34.36 9.45 1.20
C SER A 513 -33.46 9.37 2.43
N ASP A 514 -33.08 10.51 2.98
CA ASP A 514 -32.27 10.57 4.19
C ASP A 514 -32.82 11.57 5.22
N GLY A 515 -32.41 11.39 6.48
CA GLY A 515 -32.77 12.27 7.57
C GLY A 515 -34.07 11.93 8.28
N TYR A 516 -34.45 12.80 9.21
CA TYR A 516 -35.63 12.67 10.05
C TYR A 516 -36.21 14.06 10.36
N GLU A 517 -37.53 14.21 10.22
CA GLU A 517 -38.23 15.42 10.63
C GLU A 517 -39.45 15.05 11.51
N PHE A 518 -39.59 15.70 12.68
CA PHE A 518 -40.73 15.55 13.54
C PHE A 518 -41.57 16.83 13.57
N VAL A 519 -42.88 16.69 13.38
CA VAL A 519 -43.82 17.82 13.33
C VAL A 519 -44.93 17.64 14.34
N ASP A 520 -45.16 18.69 15.13
CA ASP A 520 -46.30 18.78 16.04
C ASP A 520 -47.50 19.49 15.34
N GLU A 521 -48.51 18.74 14.98
CA GLU A 521 -49.76 19.22 14.40
C GLU A 521 -50.98 19.07 15.37
N VAL A 522 -50.71 18.84 16.66
CA VAL A 522 -51.79 18.63 17.66
C VAL A 522 -52.54 19.92 17.93
N VAL A 523 -53.86 19.89 17.72
CA VAL A 523 -54.72 21.02 17.93
C VAL A 523 -55.61 20.81 19.16
N GLY A 524 -55.93 21.89 19.88
CA GLY A 524 -56.92 21.86 20.99
C GLY A 524 -56.42 21.19 22.27
N GLY A 525 -55.11 20.97 22.43
CA GLY A 525 -54.52 20.42 23.68
C GLY A 525 -54.90 18.96 23.95
N ARG A 526 -55.22 18.20 22.91
CA ARG A 526 -55.54 16.75 23.01
C ARG A 526 -54.40 15.93 23.59
N ILE A 527 -53.17 16.34 23.33
CA ILE A 527 -51.98 15.87 24.02
C ILE A 527 -51.35 17.08 24.70
N PRO A 528 -51.00 17.01 26.00
CA PRO A 528 -50.27 18.08 26.68
C PRO A 528 -48.93 18.33 26.00
N ARG A 529 -48.58 19.61 25.77
CA ARG A 529 -47.33 20.01 25.12
C ARG A 529 -46.08 19.42 25.79
N SER A 530 -46.10 19.18 27.10
CA SER A 530 -45.03 18.55 27.86
C SER A 530 -44.77 17.07 27.50
N LEU A 531 -45.79 16.41 26.90
CA LEU A 531 -45.69 14.99 26.51
C LEU A 531 -45.33 14.76 25.02
N ILE A 532 -45.39 15.81 24.19
CA ILE A 532 -45.05 15.72 22.78
C ILE A 532 -43.56 15.35 22.57
N PRO A 533 -42.58 15.89 23.34
CA PRO A 533 -41.19 15.43 23.26
C PRO A 533 -40.99 13.93 23.59
N ALA A 534 -41.92 13.37 24.39
CA ALA A 534 -41.89 11.94 24.69
C ALA A 534 -42.34 11.09 23.48
N VAL A 535 -43.28 11.62 22.67
CA VAL A 535 -43.72 11.00 21.41
C VAL A 535 -42.51 10.97 20.45
N ASP A 536 -41.83 12.11 20.25
CA ASP A 536 -40.63 12.21 19.39
C ASP A 536 -39.53 11.24 19.83
N LYS A 537 -39.21 11.20 21.13
CA LYS A 537 -38.25 10.22 21.65
C LYS A 537 -38.64 8.76 21.35
N GLY A 538 -39.93 8.44 21.50
CA GLY A 538 -40.46 7.12 21.19
C GLY A 538 -40.37 6.77 19.70
N VAL A 539 -40.51 7.76 18.82
CA VAL A 539 -40.29 7.63 17.38
C VAL A 539 -38.80 7.35 17.11
N GLN A 540 -37.88 8.18 17.60
CA GLN A 540 -36.45 8.04 17.37
C GLN A 540 -35.90 6.72 17.93
N GLU A 541 -36.33 6.26 19.09
CA GLU A 541 -35.98 4.95 19.64
C GLU A 541 -36.43 3.80 18.70
N THR A 542 -37.64 3.93 18.13
CA THR A 542 -38.21 2.91 17.23
C THR A 542 -37.50 2.90 15.87
N MET A 543 -37.09 4.06 15.38
CA MET A 543 -36.34 4.19 14.15
C MET A 543 -34.99 3.42 14.21
N LYS A 544 -34.37 3.40 15.37
CA LYS A 544 -33.11 2.63 15.57
C LYS A 544 -33.32 1.12 15.50
N ASP A 545 -34.48 0.65 15.92
CA ASP A 545 -34.86 -0.78 15.96
C ASP A 545 -35.26 -1.32 14.58
N GLY A 546 -35.59 -0.43 13.63
CA GLY A 546 -36.18 -0.79 12.33
C GLY A 546 -37.63 -1.28 12.41
N ILE A 547 -38.23 -1.54 11.25
CA ILE A 547 -39.65 -1.92 11.10
C ILE A 547 -39.80 -3.34 10.56
N ILE A 548 -39.14 -3.65 9.41
CA ILE A 548 -39.33 -4.92 8.68
C ILE A 548 -38.11 -5.87 8.74
N ALA A 549 -36.91 -5.34 8.80
CA ALA A 549 -35.66 -6.14 8.75
C ALA A 549 -34.69 -5.80 9.89
N GLY A 550 -35.07 -4.88 10.80
CA GLY A 550 -34.28 -4.51 11.97
C GLY A 550 -33.13 -3.54 11.67
N TYR A 551 -33.19 -2.86 10.55
CA TYR A 551 -32.19 -1.84 10.18
C TYR A 551 -32.71 -0.43 10.52
N PRO A 552 -31.82 0.55 10.78
CA PRO A 552 -32.24 1.90 11.10
C PRO A 552 -33.16 2.50 10.03
N LEU A 553 -34.31 3.07 10.47
CA LEU A 553 -35.26 3.74 9.61
C LEU A 553 -34.81 5.18 9.36
N THR A 554 -34.76 5.62 8.11
CA THR A 554 -34.35 6.97 7.69
C THR A 554 -35.23 7.51 6.58
N GLY A 555 -35.06 8.78 6.20
CA GLY A 555 -35.81 9.41 5.12
C GLY A 555 -37.30 9.54 5.41
N ILE A 556 -37.67 9.85 6.66
CA ILE A 556 -39.09 9.98 7.05
C ILE A 556 -39.39 11.28 7.77
N ARG A 557 -40.56 11.82 7.47
CA ARG A 557 -41.21 12.86 8.23
C ARG A 557 -42.34 12.25 9.05
N VAL A 558 -42.37 12.53 10.34
CA VAL A 558 -43.39 12.02 11.26
C VAL A 558 -44.14 13.17 11.87
N ALA A 559 -45.45 13.24 11.61
CA ALA A 559 -46.35 14.24 12.22
C ALA A 559 -47.23 13.58 13.30
N VAL A 560 -47.21 14.12 14.51
CA VAL A 560 -48.22 13.83 15.51
C VAL A 560 -49.35 14.83 15.36
N TYR A 561 -50.57 14.36 15.05
CA TYR A 561 -51.69 15.25 14.72
C TYR A 561 -52.93 15.10 15.60
N ASP A 562 -53.08 13.99 16.33
CA ASP A 562 -54.16 13.75 17.24
C ASP A 562 -53.76 12.81 18.38
N GLY A 563 -54.59 12.69 19.40
CA GLY A 563 -54.39 11.78 20.52
C GLY A 563 -55.34 12.06 21.70
N SER A 564 -55.10 11.37 22.79
CA SER A 564 -55.78 11.61 24.05
C SER A 564 -54.88 11.31 25.24
N TYR A 565 -55.20 11.93 26.39
CA TYR A 565 -54.47 11.69 27.63
C TYR A 565 -55.42 11.46 28.81
N HIS A 566 -54.89 10.81 29.83
CA HIS A 566 -55.57 10.63 31.10
C HIS A 566 -54.86 11.44 32.20
N SER A 567 -55.60 12.24 32.95
CA SER A 567 -55.03 13.20 33.89
C SER A 567 -54.13 12.60 34.99
N VAL A 568 -54.26 11.31 35.29
CA VAL A 568 -53.50 10.62 36.33
C VAL A 568 -52.52 9.58 35.72
N ASP A 569 -52.92 8.83 34.68
CA ASP A 569 -52.17 7.67 34.18
C ASP A 569 -51.27 8.02 32.98
N SER A 570 -51.34 9.25 32.47
CA SER A 570 -50.47 9.67 31.35
C SER A 570 -49.16 10.20 31.84
N ASN A 571 -48.08 9.62 31.30
CA ASN A 571 -46.68 10.02 31.56
C ASN A 571 -45.82 9.83 30.32
N GLU A 572 -44.57 10.29 30.37
CA GLU A 572 -43.62 10.19 29.26
C GLU A 572 -43.43 8.75 28.78
N MET A 573 -43.32 7.77 29.70
CA MET A 573 -43.09 6.36 29.35
C MET A 573 -44.29 5.79 28.57
N ALA A 574 -45.50 6.13 28.94
CA ALA A 574 -46.74 5.70 28.26
C ALA A 574 -46.84 6.27 26.84
N PHE A 575 -46.45 7.55 26.64
CA PHE A 575 -46.43 8.19 25.32
C PHE A 575 -45.29 7.69 24.43
N ARG A 576 -44.13 7.40 24.99
CA ARG A 576 -43.06 6.69 24.24
C ARG A 576 -43.52 5.31 23.73
N ALA A 577 -44.19 4.53 24.60
CA ALA A 577 -44.72 3.22 24.21
C ALA A 577 -45.86 3.35 23.17
N ALA A 578 -46.71 4.37 23.28
CA ALA A 578 -47.75 4.65 22.30
C ALA A 578 -47.15 5.06 20.94
N ALA A 579 -46.14 5.93 20.93
CA ALA A 579 -45.43 6.34 19.74
C ALA A 579 -44.77 5.15 19.01
N ARG A 580 -44.13 4.26 19.76
CA ARG A 580 -43.54 3.01 19.23
C ARG A 580 -44.59 2.14 18.52
N ILE A 581 -45.77 1.97 19.11
CA ILE A 581 -46.87 1.20 18.52
C ILE A 581 -47.38 1.90 17.25
N GLY A 582 -47.62 3.23 17.34
CA GLY A 582 -48.13 4.04 16.23
C GLY A 582 -47.21 4.06 15.04
N LEU A 583 -45.87 4.28 15.27
CA LEU A 583 -44.87 4.33 14.21
C LEU A 583 -44.79 2.98 13.47
N ARG A 584 -44.66 1.88 14.22
CA ARG A 584 -44.57 0.55 13.61
C ARG A 584 -45.77 0.22 12.72
N LYS A 585 -46.97 0.57 13.14
CA LYS A 585 -48.18 0.36 12.33
C LYS A 585 -48.21 1.28 11.12
N ALA A 586 -47.96 2.58 11.31
CA ALA A 586 -47.97 3.53 10.21
C ALA A 586 -46.91 3.17 9.14
N CYS A 587 -45.70 2.82 9.55
CA CYS A 587 -44.67 2.43 8.61
C CYS A 587 -44.98 1.09 7.92
N ALA A 588 -45.60 0.12 8.58
CA ALA A 588 -46.00 -1.13 7.95
C ALA A 588 -47.02 -0.92 6.80
N ASP A 589 -47.91 0.07 6.96
CA ASP A 589 -48.91 0.45 5.94
C ASP A 589 -48.36 1.41 4.87
N ALA A 590 -47.14 1.96 5.10
CA ALA A 590 -46.49 2.96 4.26
C ALA A 590 -45.58 2.36 3.16
N ASP A 591 -45.71 1.07 2.86
CA ASP A 591 -44.87 0.36 1.88
C ASP A 591 -43.37 0.46 2.22
N PRO A 592 -42.92 -0.13 3.34
CA PRO A 592 -41.57 -0.06 3.80
C PRO A 592 -40.63 -0.86 2.93
N VAL A 593 -39.40 -0.33 2.66
CA VAL A 593 -38.37 -0.94 1.84
C VAL A 593 -37.05 -0.88 2.56
N VAL A 594 -36.14 -1.83 2.20
CA VAL A 594 -34.76 -1.83 2.65
C VAL A 594 -33.88 -1.13 1.62
N LEU A 595 -32.95 -0.31 2.09
CA LEU A 595 -31.94 0.39 1.31
C LEU A 595 -30.58 -0.27 1.53
N GLU A 596 -29.80 -0.39 0.45
CA GLU A 596 -28.41 -0.83 0.51
C GLU A 596 -27.45 0.30 0.12
N PRO A 597 -26.25 0.37 0.73
CA PRO A 597 -25.26 1.35 0.34
C PRO A 597 -24.69 1.03 -1.04
N ILE A 598 -24.56 2.06 -1.87
CA ILE A 598 -23.95 2.01 -3.20
C ILE A 598 -22.59 2.68 -3.12
N GLU A 599 -21.59 2.02 -3.68
CA GLU A 599 -20.24 2.56 -3.83
C GLU A 599 -19.99 2.94 -5.29
N GLU A 600 -19.36 4.08 -5.51
CA GLU A 600 -18.73 4.40 -6.78
C GLU A 600 -17.34 3.81 -6.80
N ILE A 601 -17.07 2.95 -7.78
CA ILE A 601 -15.78 2.31 -7.96
C ILE A 601 -15.09 2.88 -9.21
N THR A 602 -13.81 3.24 -9.07
CA THR A 602 -12.94 3.62 -10.18
C THR A 602 -11.86 2.56 -10.33
N VAL A 603 -11.88 1.82 -11.43
CA VAL A 603 -11.00 0.67 -11.67
C VAL A 603 -10.05 0.98 -12.81
N THR A 604 -8.73 0.96 -12.54
CA THR A 604 -7.66 1.18 -13.53
C THR A 604 -7.04 -0.16 -13.90
N ILE A 605 -7.06 -0.49 -15.18
CA ILE A 605 -6.63 -1.79 -15.71
C ILE A 605 -6.03 -1.67 -17.12
N PRO A 606 -5.12 -2.56 -17.53
CA PRO A 606 -4.75 -2.68 -18.93
C PRO A 606 -5.96 -2.94 -19.82
N GLU A 607 -5.99 -2.34 -21.02
CA GLU A 607 -7.12 -2.41 -21.96
C GLU A 607 -7.59 -3.85 -22.24
N SER A 608 -6.65 -4.80 -22.28
CA SER A 608 -6.94 -6.22 -22.52
C SER A 608 -7.90 -6.86 -21.51
N TYR A 609 -8.04 -6.29 -20.30
CA TYR A 609 -8.92 -6.78 -19.24
C TYR A 609 -10.25 -6.01 -19.13
N ALA A 610 -10.43 -4.93 -19.87
CA ALA A 610 -11.60 -4.05 -19.76
C ALA A 610 -12.94 -4.83 -19.91
N GLY A 611 -13.03 -5.69 -20.91
CA GLY A 611 -14.24 -6.49 -21.13
C GLY A 611 -14.57 -7.46 -20.00
N ALA A 612 -13.54 -8.10 -19.41
CA ALA A 612 -13.72 -9.04 -18.30
C ALA A 612 -14.16 -8.32 -17.01
N VAL A 613 -13.56 -7.15 -16.74
CA VAL A 613 -13.89 -6.33 -15.56
C VAL A 613 -15.29 -5.73 -15.67
N MET A 614 -15.69 -5.20 -16.83
CA MET A 614 -17.06 -4.72 -17.03
C MET A 614 -18.09 -5.85 -16.88
N GLY A 615 -17.76 -7.05 -17.32
CA GLY A 615 -18.58 -8.25 -17.14
C GLY A 615 -18.76 -8.61 -15.65
N ASP A 616 -17.69 -8.57 -14.87
CA ASP A 616 -17.72 -8.83 -13.41
C ASP A 616 -18.53 -7.78 -12.66
N ILE A 617 -18.34 -6.48 -12.97
CA ILE A 617 -19.14 -5.38 -12.39
C ILE A 617 -20.63 -5.58 -12.69
N SER A 618 -20.97 -5.92 -13.93
CA SER A 618 -22.37 -6.17 -14.32
C SER A 618 -22.96 -7.39 -13.60
N ALA A 619 -22.18 -8.46 -13.42
CA ALA A 619 -22.58 -9.63 -12.64
C ALA A 619 -22.79 -9.30 -11.16
N SER A 620 -22.10 -8.30 -10.62
CA SER A 620 -22.20 -7.76 -9.26
C SER A 620 -23.31 -6.69 -9.12
N ARG A 621 -24.35 -6.72 -9.96
CA ARG A 621 -25.44 -5.73 -9.98
C ARG A 621 -24.95 -4.28 -10.20
N GLY A 622 -23.69 -4.11 -10.66
CA GLY A 622 -23.10 -2.81 -10.91
C GLY A 622 -23.51 -2.24 -12.27
N ARG A 623 -23.43 -0.92 -12.37
CA ARG A 623 -23.66 -0.17 -13.61
C ARG A 623 -22.42 0.65 -13.94
N VAL A 624 -21.85 0.48 -15.12
CA VAL A 624 -20.77 1.31 -15.61
C VAL A 624 -21.33 2.68 -15.96
N THR A 625 -20.75 3.74 -15.39
CA THR A 625 -21.15 5.15 -15.57
C THR A 625 -20.19 5.91 -16.49
N GLY A 626 -18.94 5.47 -16.59
CA GLY A 626 -17.92 6.08 -17.44
C GLY A 626 -16.79 5.12 -17.79
N MET A 627 -16.08 5.45 -18.88
CA MET A 627 -14.85 4.78 -19.27
C MET A 627 -13.95 5.79 -19.98
N GLU A 628 -12.70 5.83 -19.60
CA GLU A 628 -11.68 6.69 -20.18
C GLU A 628 -10.34 5.97 -20.27
N THR A 629 -9.38 6.52 -20.98
CA THR A 629 -8.02 6.01 -21.05
C THR A 629 -7.09 7.00 -20.39
N ASP A 630 -6.23 6.52 -19.51
CA ASP A 630 -5.25 7.38 -18.84
C ASP A 630 -4.03 7.70 -19.74
N GLU A 631 -3.12 8.52 -19.25
CA GLU A 631 -1.92 8.94 -19.97
C GLU A 631 -0.96 7.78 -20.30
N ARG A 632 -1.10 6.64 -19.63
CA ARG A 632 -0.29 5.41 -19.82
C ARG A 632 -0.91 4.41 -20.77
N GLY A 633 -2.14 4.70 -21.24
CA GLY A 633 -2.91 3.79 -22.11
C GLY A 633 -3.70 2.74 -21.33
N ASP A 634 -3.76 2.83 -19.98
CA ASP A 634 -4.61 1.99 -19.17
C ASP A 634 -6.08 2.47 -19.24
N THR A 635 -7.01 1.53 -19.17
CA THR A 635 -8.44 1.82 -19.16
C THR A 635 -8.91 2.09 -17.73
N VAL A 636 -9.55 3.24 -17.52
CA VAL A 636 -10.20 3.62 -16.27
C VAL A 636 -11.70 3.41 -16.41
N VAL A 637 -12.26 2.48 -15.66
CA VAL A 637 -13.70 2.17 -15.65
C VAL A 637 -14.32 2.75 -14.38
N ILE A 638 -15.31 3.63 -14.54
CA ILE A 638 -16.09 4.21 -13.44
C ILE A 638 -17.45 3.50 -13.40
N ALA A 639 -17.82 2.99 -12.24
CA ALA A 639 -19.05 2.25 -12.08
C ALA A 639 -19.64 2.43 -10.67
N GLN A 640 -20.95 2.16 -10.54
CA GLN A 640 -21.61 2.13 -9.25
C GLN A 640 -22.14 0.72 -8.99
N ALA A 641 -21.90 0.19 -7.78
CA ALA A 641 -22.35 -1.14 -7.39
C ALA A 641 -22.67 -1.22 -5.90
N PRO A 642 -23.55 -2.13 -5.48
CA PRO A 642 -23.88 -2.34 -4.07
C PRO A 642 -22.67 -2.83 -3.27
N LEU A 643 -22.42 -2.24 -2.09
CA LEU A 643 -21.31 -2.66 -1.21
C LEU A 643 -21.38 -4.16 -0.87
N ALA A 644 -22.56 -4.73 -0.79
CA ALA A 644 -22.78 -6.17 -0.53
C ALA A 644 -22.12 -7.07 -1.58
N GLU A 645 -21.99 -6.61 -2.82
CA GLU A 645 -21.38 -7.33 -3.94
C GLU A 645 -19.89 -7.01 -4.13
N LEU A 646 -19.36 -6.04 -3.38
CA LEU A 646 -17.98 -5.56 -3.49
C LEU A 646 -17.06 -6.02 -2.35
N THR A 647 -17.59 -6.74 -1.37
CA THR A 647 -16.82 -7.14 -0.18
C THR A 647 -15.59 -8.01 -0.48
N ASP A 648 -15.59 -8.75 -1.59
CA ASP A 648 -14.49 -9.59 -2.08
C ASP A 648 -13.87 -9.08 -3.40
N TYR A 649 -14.25 -7.87 -3.83
CA TYR A 649 -13.87 -7.33 -5.15
C TYR A 649 -12.37 -7.24 -5.36
N SER A 650 -11.59 -6.90 -4.33
CA SER A 650 -10.12 -6.88 -4.37
C SER A 650 -9.54 -8.22 -4.83
N THR A 651 -10.06 -9.33 -4.31
CA THR A 651 -9.59 -10.68 -4.66
C THR A 651 -10.02 -11.05 -6.09
N ARG A 652 -11.26 -10.72 -6.47
CA ARG A 652 -11.77 -10.97 -7.83
C ARG A 652 -11.00 -10.18 -8.87
N LEU A 653 -10.81 -8.86 -8.66
CA LEU A 653 -10.07 -8.00 -9.58
C LEU A 653 -8.64 -8.51 -9.80
N ARG A 654 -7.93 -8.89 -8.73
CA ARG A 654 -6.59 -9.49 -8.82
C ARG A 654 -6.58 -10.78 -9.65
N SER A 655 -7.58 -11.62 -9.48
CA SER A 655 -7.71 -12.84 -10.27
C SER A 655 -7.96 -12.56 -11.77
N ILE A 656 -8.85 -11.63 -12.08
CA ILE A 656 -9.20 -11.24 -13.45
C ILE A 656 -8.00 -10.62 -14.15
N THR A 657 -7.30 -9.70 -13.47
CA THR A 657 -6.24 -8.86 -14.06
C THR A 657 -4.83 -9.40 -13.80
N ARG A 658 -4.71 -10.59 -13.21
CA ARG A 658 -3.43 -11.18 -12.78
C ARG A 658 -2.62 -10.25 -11.86
N GLY A 659 -3.31 -9.42 -11.07
CA GLY A 659 -2.71 -8.49 -10.11
C GLY A 659 -2.28 -7.14 -10.69
N THR A 660 -2.56 -6.84 -11.97
CA THR A 660 -2.26 -5.53 -12.59
C THR A 660 -3.30 -4.46 -12.28
N GLY A 661 -4.55 -4.86 -11.99
CA GLY A 661 -5.64 -3.93 -11.73
C GLY A 661 -5.52 -3.23 -10.38
N ASP A 662 -5.91 -1.98 -10.36
CA ASP A 662 -6.04 -1.13 -9.15
C ASP A 662 -7.45 -0.55 -9.09
N PHE A 663 -7.96 -0.25 -7.89
CA PHE A 663 -9.26 0.41 -7.75
C PHE A 663 -9.39 1.24 -6.49
N THR A 664 -10.29 2.21 -6.55
CA THR A 664 -10.77 2.98 -5.39
C THR A 664 -12.28 2.85 -5.27
N MET A 665 -12.79 3.04 -4.05
CA MET A 665 -14.23 3.05 -3.76
C MET A 665 -14.56 4.26 -2.92
N GLU A 666 -15.69 4.92 -3.28
CA GLU A 666 -16.24 6.06 -2.55
C GLU A 666 -17.75 5.88 -2.38
N PRO A 667 -18.34 6.23 -1.22
CA PRO A 667 -19.77 6.14 -1.01
C PRO A 667 -20.56 6.99 -2.01
N ALA A 668 -21.50 6.39 -2.75
CA ALA A 668 -22.34 7.05 -3.72
C ALA A 668 -23.80 7.25 -3.26
N GLY A 669 -24.13 6.78 -2.05
CA GLY A 669 -25.47 6.92 -1.46
C GLY A 669 -26.15 5.59 -1.16
N TYR A 670 -27.48 5.59 -1.17
CA TYR A 670 -28.30 4.41 -0.87
C TYR A 670 -29.31 4.19 -1.99
N GLU A 671 -29.51 2.94 -2.38
CA GLU A 671 -30.58 2.54 -3.32
C GLU A 671 -31.42 1.41 -2.72
N GLN A 672 -32.67 1.28 -3.20
CA GLN A 672 -33.54 0.19 -2.76
C GLN A 672 -33.01 -1.16 -3.22
N VAL A 673 -32.94 -2.13 -2.29
CA VAL A 673 -32.54 -3.50 -2.63
C VAL A 673 -33.58 -4.17 -3.55
N PRO A 674 -33.19 -5.13 -4.41
CA PRO A 674 -34.11 -5.99 -5.14
C PRO A 674 -35.07 -6.76 -4.22
N TYR A 675 -36.27 -7.05 -4.71
CA TYR A 675 -37.31 -7.68 -3.91
C TYR A 675 -36.91 -9.02 -3.27
N ASP A 676 -36.17 -9.84 -4.00
CA ASP A 676 -35.66 -11.13 -3.53
C ASP A 676 -34.60 -10.99 -2.43
N VAL A 677 -33.77 -9.93 -2.47
CA VAL A 677 -32.81 -9.58 -1.42
C VAL A 677 -33.57 -9.10 -0.17
N GLN A 678 -34.55 -8.20 -0.34
CA GLN A 678 -35.39 -7.73 0.76
C GLN A 678 -36.08 -8.89 1.46
N ALA A 679 -36.69 -9.81 0.72
CA ALA A 679 -37.40 -10.96 1.29
C ALA A 679 -36.45 -11.82 2.19
N LYS A 680 -35.22 -12.07 1.72
CA LYS A 680 -34.21 -12.82 2.51
C LYS A 680 -33.79 -12.07 3.79
N LEU A 681 -33.65 -10.74 3.72
CA LEU A 681 -33.27 -9.94 4.88
C LEU A 681 -34.39 -9.94 5.94
N VAL A 682 -35.64 -9.82 5.52
CA VAL A 682 -36.83 -9.88 6.40
C VAL A 682 -36.92 -11.27 7.05
N GLU A 683 -36.82 -12.34 6.26
CA GLU A 683 -36.89 -13.72 6.79
C GLU A 683 -35.80 -13.96 7.86
N ARG A 684 -34.56 -13.54 7.59
CA ARG A 684 -33.45 -13.67 8.57
C ARG A 684 -33.71 -12.89 9.86
N TYR A 685 -34.33 -11.72 9.76
CA TYR A 685 -34.69 -10.92 10.94
C TYR A 685 -35.79 -11.59 11.77
N GLU A 686 -36.82 -12.13 11.11
CA GLU A 686 -37.92 -12.85 11.78
C GLU A 686 -37.41 -14.13 12.50
N GLU A 687 -36.53 -14.90 11.86
CA GLU A 687 -35.89 -16.08 12.48
C GLU A 687 -35.03 -15.70 13.69
N GLY A 688 -34.30 -14.59 13.63
CA GLY A 688 -33.51 -14.06 14.74
C GLY A 688 -34.36 -13.63 15.94
N ARG A 689 -35.60 -13.20 15.72
CA ARG A 689 -36.57 -12.83 16.79
C ARG A 689 -37.29 -14.02 17.39
N ALA A 690 -37.35 -15.13 16.67
CA ALA A 690 -38.01 -16.35 17.13
C ALA A 690 -37.10 -17.22 18.04
N LYS A 691 -35.79 -17.00 18.00
CA LYS A 691 -34.81 -17.61 18.92
C LYS A 691 -34.58 -16.71 20.14
#